data_a6bd7c08ae808f4535af7a1f5a1ca731
#
_entry.id   a6bd7c08ae808f4535af7a1f5a1ca731
#
_cell.length_a   1.000
_cell.length_b   1.000
_cell.length_c   1.000
_cell.angle_alpha   90.00
_cell.angle_beta   90.00
_cell.angle_gamma   90.00
#
_symmetry.space_group_name_H-M   'P 1'
#
loop_
_entity.id
_entity.type
_entity.pdbx_description
1 polymer ?
#
loop_
_entity_poly.entity_id
_entity_poly.type
_entity_poly.pdbx_seq_one_letter_code
_entity_poly.pdbx_strand_id
1 'polypeptide(L)'
;MAHHPHARQLLGFYRSCYLADSRDLDLDNLSKLPASRWAWLDGREELASGGIPLLPLSAELGRSLAEAQALYQRELQLVYGVLPICGRLQLESGASQAICGPLFYYEANLQATADGQSQMLAIDVQRAHGNWRLLRRLFDESGSDSLDGLPLPTGRLDVATLGQLLAWVERNTQVGEVSEAAGFPQLADVETLAKAQRRRSLSLQAGAFVALVPRGSGSRGIAHELQLLQEAEQLSPALLQLLGEASAVQSTGSISTPQRLPAQLSAAQCRALENAARYPLSQISGPPGTGKSYSLAALALDRYLQGETVLLVSRSAQAVRVIAHKLREDFGLRDGVLEGDGQSLRQALRERLQRMLQGEISEVSEQLEARQRSELEVLTQAEVRLSADFRKRCEQAVRWSRLLLRAERGSLAFWQRWLQVPWVRKRIGNSVWPWVLLDELRDCQRRRQSLSREHLNSHRSLALKRLLMTDRGLFVRYNQAIRARNSQRQLALFEDIDPARLLAAFPIWVVTLDELHRLLPLRPELFDVMVMDEATQCDIASALPAFQRCKRAVVTGDARQLRHISFLSRVRETQLLQRAGLQAEVREAWSYRDNSVLDLVGLQLASQEAVVFLDEHFRSRPALIRFSNELFYDQRLRVMKERPGGEVCDSLQLLRIDGQRGRNGVNEAEVERALALITAHLAEYQGSPLKPSIGV
;
A
#
# COMPACT_ATOMS: atom_id res chain seq x y z
N MET A 1 13.45 -5.38 33.40
CA MET A 1 12.42 -5.74 32.40
C MET A 1 11.51 -4.55 32.22
N ALA A 2 11.66 -3.83 31.12
CA ALA A 2 10.79 -2.69 30.82
C ALA A 2 9.37 -3.23 30.54
N HIS A 3 8.45 -2.81 31.37
CA HIS A 3 7.09 -3.31 31.37
C HIS A 3 6.20 -2.43 30.50
N HIS A 4 5.82 -2.92 29.32
CA HIS A 4 4.77 -2.35 28.49
C HIS A 4 3.60 -3.34 28.39
N PRO A 5 2.84 -3.56 29.48
CA PRO A 5 1.79 -4.59 29.51
C PRO A 5 0.66 -4.29 28.54
N HIS A 6 0.27 -3.03 28.40
CA HIS A 6 -0.78 -2.62 27.47
C HIS A 6 -0.37 -2.82 26.00
N ALA A 7 0.84 -2.45 25.61
CA ALA A 7 1.35 -2.70 24.26
C ALA A 7 1.37 -4.20 23.94
N ARG A 8 1.77 -5.06 24.87
CA ARG A 8 1.76 -6.51 24.68
C ARG A 8 0.36 -7.09 24.52
N GLN A 9 -0.61 -6.58 25.28
CA GLN A 9 -2.02 -6.95 25.11
C GLN A 9 -2.55 -6.56 23.74
N LEU A 10 -2.25 -5.33 23.28
CA LEU A 10 -2.62 -4.85 21.94
C LEU A 10 -1.94 -5.67 20.83
N LEU A 11 -0.66 -6.00 20.95
CA LEU A 11 0.05 -6.87 20.00
C LEU A 11 -0.60 -8.25 19.92
N GLY A 12 -1.01 -8.83 21.04
CA GLY A 12 -1.76 -10.09 21.11
C GLY A 12 -3.13 -9.99 20.46
N PHE A 13 -3.84 -8.91 20.72
CA PHE A 13 -5.12 -8.61 20.11
C PHE A 13 -5.00 -8.49 18.59
N TYR A 14 -4.09 -7.65 18.08
CA TYR A 14 -3.89 -7.45 16.64
C TYR A 14 -3.43 -8.72 15.93
N ARG A 15 -2.55 -9.50 16.56
CA ARG A 15 -2.16 -10.80 16.02
C ARG A 15 -3.37 -11.73 15.90
N SER A 16 -4.21 -11.79 16.91
CA SER A 16 -5.41 -12.64 16.92
C SER A 16 -6.42 -12.19 15.88
N CYS A 17 -6.62 -10.86 15.70
CA CYS A 17 -7.46 -10.29 14.67
C CYS A 17 -6.91 -10.60 13.28
N TYR A 18 -5.62 -10.40 13.05
CA TYR A 18 -4.96 -10.67 11.78
C TYR A 18 -5.08 -12.13 11.36
N LEU A 19 -4.85 -13.06 12.30
CA LEU A 19 -5.03 -14.49 12.05
C LEU A 19 -6.48 -14.86 11.74
N ALA A 20 -7.44 -14.21 12.40
CA ALA A 20 -8.86 -14.45 12.18
C ALA A 20 -9.40 -13.80 10.89
N ASP A 21 -8.77 -12.71 10.42
CA ASP A 21 -9.14 -11.99 9.19
C ASP A 21 -8.35 -12.46 7.95
N SER A 22 -7.19 -13.10 8.17
CA SER A 22 -6.29 -13.56 7.11
C SER A 22 -6.94 -14.66 6.27
N ARG A 23 -7.31 -14.33 5.03
CA ARG A 23 -7.99 -15.20 4.04
C ARG A 23 -7.06 -15.68 2.93
N ASP A 24 -5.78 -15.52 3.10
CA ASP A 24 -4.78 -15.85 2.10
C ASP A 24 -4.42 -17.34 2.16
N LEU A 25 -5.44 -18.18 1.89
CA LEU A 25 -5.28 -19.63 1.74
C LEU A 25 -5.16 -19.98 0.26
N ASP A 26 -4.22 -20.86 -0.09
CA ASP A 26 -4.10 -21.37 -1.45
C ASP A 26 -5.07 -22.56 -1.66
N LEU A 27 -6.33 -22.19 -1.88
CA LEU A 27 -7.45 -23.13 -2.12
C LEU A 27 -7.88 -23.20 -3.58
N ASP A 28 -7.06 -22.72 -4.51
CA ASP A 28 -7.42 -22.70 -5.93
C ASP A 28 -7.43 -24.11 -6.55
N ASN A 29 -6.59 -25.00 -6.06
CA ASN A 29 -6.49 -26.36 -6.59
C ASN A 29 -6.01 -27.38 -5.55
N LEU A 30 -6.95 -28.16 -5.02
CA LEU A 30 -6.71 -29.23 -4.05
C LEU A 30 -5.77 -30.32 -4.57
N SER A 31 -5.74 -30.58 -5.89
CA SER A 31 -4.87 -31.60 -6.48
C SER A 31 -3.37 -31.30 -6.32
N LYS A 32 -3.01 -30.06 -5.96
CA LYS A 32 -1.62 -29.69 -5.65
C LYS A 32 -1.20 -30.05 -4.23
N LEU A 33 -2.17 -30.35 -3.36
CA LEU A 33 -1.88 -30.77 -1.99
C LEU A 33 -1.44 -32.22 -1.96
N PRO A 34 -0.55 -32.62 -1.03
CA PRO A 34 -0.24 -34.03 -0.79
C PRO A 34 -1.49 -34.82 -0.40
N ALA A 35 -1.64 -36.02 -0.93
CA ALA A 35 -2.82 -36.87 -0.68
C ALA A 35 -3.08 -37.14 0.81
N SER A 36 -2.04 -37.11 1.65
CA SER A 36 -2.14 -37.25 3.11
C SER A 36 -2.72 -36.02 3.82
N ARG A 37 -2.94 -34.92 3.13
CA ARG A 37 -3.37 -33.64 3.72
C ARG A 37 -4.78 -33.23 3.39
N TRP A 38 -5.49 -33.99 2.57
CA TRP A 38 -6.87 -33.70 2.22
C TRP A 38 -7.64 -34.96 1.80
N ALA A 39 -8.95 -34.92 1.94
CA ALA A 39 -9.82 -35.97 1.46
C ALA A 39 -11.21 -35.41 1.10
N TRP A 40 -11.81 -36.01 0.08
CA TRP A 40 -13.24 -35.85 -0.20
C TRP A 40 -14.05 -36.53 0.89
N LEU A 41 -15.22 -35.99 1.17
CA LEU A 41 -16.22 -36.63 2.01
C LEU A 41 -17.28 -37.30 1.13
N ASP A 42 -17.79 -38.41 1.58
CA ASP A 42 -18.78 -39.22 0.87
C ASP A 42 -20.15 -39.18 1.59
N GLY A 43 -21.19 -39.56 0.87
CA GLY A 43 -22.52 -39.74 1.38
C GLY A 43 -23.31 -38.43 1.45
N ARG A 44 -23.74 -38.04 2.65
CA ARG A 44 -24.53 -36.81 2.87
C ARG A 44 -23.74 -35.82 3.71
N GLU A 45 -23.76 -34.56 3.28
CA GLU A 45 -23.17 -33.49 4.05
C GLU A 45 -24.06 -33.19 5.26
N GLU A 46 -23.47 -33.20 6.46
CA GLU A 46 -24.21 -33.02 7.72
C GLU A 46 -23.62 -31.97 8.66
N LEU A 47 -22.37 -31.52 8.45
CA LEU A 47 -21.73 -30.51 9.27
C LEU A 47 -22.24 -29.11 8.95
N ALA A 48 -22.09 -28.65 7.72
CA ALA A 48 -22.52 -27.31 7.31
C ALA A 48 -24.04 -27.20 7.19
N SER A 49 -24.72 -28.27 6.77
CA SER A 49 -26.20 -28.36 6.77
C SER A 49 -26.79 -28.54 8.18
N GLY A 50 -25.96 -28.82 9.18
CA GLY A 50 -26.31 -28.79 10.59
C GLY A 50 -26.99 -30.06 11.09
N GLY A 51 -26.75 -31.22 10.47
CA GLY A 51 -27.21 -32.53 10.93
C GLY A 51 -26.48 -33.00 12.18
N ILE A 52 -25.15 -32.79 12.22
CA ILE A 52 -24.30 -33.22 13.35
C ILE A 52 -23.32 -32.09 13.75
N PRO A 53 -22.94 -32.01 15.04
CA PRO A 53 -21.92 -31.05 15.49
C PRO A 53 -20.49 -31.51 15.25
N LEU A 54 -20.26 -32.80 15.10
CA LEU A 54 -18.95 -33.45 14.97
C LEU A 54 -19.03 -34.56 13.92
N LEU A 55 -18.09 -34.61 12.98
CA LEU A 55 -17.97 -35.65 11.96
C LEU A 55 -16.81 -36.58 12.29
N PRO A 56 -17.01 -37.90 12.43
CA PRO A 56 -15.93 -38.84 12.63
C PRO A 56 -15.08 -38.97 11.34
N LEU A 57 -13.76 -38.86 11.49
CA LEU A 57 -12.81 -39.10 10.41
C LEU A 57 -12.30 -40.55 10.47
N SER A 58 -11.92 -41.09 9.31
CA SER A 58 -11.22 -42.37 9.30
C SER A 58 -9.95 -42.32 10.14
N ALA A 59 -9.61 -43.39 10.82
CA ALA A 59 -8.49 -43.43 11.73
C ALA A 59 -7.14 -43.06 11.09
N GLU A 60 -6.97 -43.38 9.81
CA GLU A 60 -5.79 -43.07 9.04
C GLU A 60 -5.72 -41.58 8.70
N LEU A 61 -6.80 -41.01 8.15
CA LEU A 61 -6.89 -39.59 7.78
C LEU A 61 -6.81 -38.69 9.03
N GLY A 62 -7.56 -39.02 10.06
CA GLY A 62 -7.58 -38.24 11.31
C GLY A 62 -6.19 -38.20 11.97
N ARG A 63 -5.46 -39.30 11.99
CA ARG A 63 -4.09 -39.35 12.51
C ARG A 63 -3.12 -38.55 11.66
N SER A 64 -3.15 -38.72 10.33
CA SER A 64 -2.30 -37.97 9.40
C SER A 64 -2.51 -36.47 9.49
N LEU A 65 -3.77 -36.02 9.57
CA LEU A 65 -4.10 -34.59 9.73
C LEU A 65 -3.65 -34.04 11.08
N ALA A 66 -3.85 -34.81 12.16
CA ALA A 66 -3.43 -34.39 13.50
C ALA A 66 -1.90 -34.29 13.63
N GLU A 67 -1.16 -35.25 13.13
CA GLU A 67 0.31 -35.23 13.10
C GLU A 67 0.84 -34.05 12.27
N ALA A 68 0.30 -33.85 11.06
CA ALA A 68 0.69 -32.73 10.20
C ALA A 68 0.32 -31.38 10.82
N GLN A 69 -0.84 -31.28 11.47
CA GLN A 69 -1.26 -30.06 12.18
C GLN A 69 -0.34 -29.75 13.37
N ALA A 70 0.05 -30.78 14.15
CA ALA A 70 0.96 -30.61 15.29
C ALA A 70 2.36 -30.14 14.85
N LEU A 71 2.90 -30.69 13.76
CA LEU A 71 4.21 -30.34 13.22
C LEU A 71 4.23 -28.98 12.54
N TYR A 72 3.15 -28.60 11.89
CA TYR A 72 3.08 -27.41 11.02
C TYR A 72 1.97 -26.42 11.43
N GLN A 73 1.65 -26.31 12.72
CA GLN A 73 0.58 -25.44 13.25
C GLN A 73 0.62 -23.99 12.71
N ARG A 74 1.82 -23.48 12.47
CA ARG A 74 2.04 -22.09 12.00
C ARG A 74 1.89 -21.94 10.49
N GLU A 75 2.10 -23.01 9.74
CA GLU A 75 2.18 -23.00 8.28
C GLU A 75 0.88 -23.46 7.61
N LEU A 76 0.14 -24.33 8.30
CA LEU A 76 -1.04 -24.99 7.76
C LEU A 76 -2.29 -24.61 8.58
N GLN A 77 -3.42 -24.56 7.87
CA GLN A 77 -4.74 -24.37 8.45
C GLN A 77 -5.65 -25.50 8.02
N LEU A 78 -6.36 -26.12 8.96
CA LEU A 78 -7.37 -27.11 8.67
C LEU A 78 -8.65 -26.39 8.22
N VAL A 79 -9.18 -26.77 7.06
CA VAL A 79 -10.39 -26.21 6.48
C VAL A 79 -11.36 -27.29 6.07
N TYR A 80 -12.63 -26.96 6.16
CA TYR A 80 -13.75 -27.73 5.63
C TYR A 80 -14.35 -26.97 4.45
N GLY A 81 -14.11 -27.45 3.23
CA GLY A 81 -14.56 -26.79 2.01
C GLY A 81 -15.86 -27.37 1.49
N VAL A 82 -16.72 -26.51 0.95
CA VAL A 82 -18.05 -26.87 0.47
C VAL A 82 -18.28 -26.32 -0.94
N LEU A 83 -19.02 -27.06 -1.75
CA LEU A 83 -19.38 -26.72 -3.13
C LEU A 83 -18.15 -26.40 -3.98
N PRO A 84 -17.31 -27.40 -4.31
CA PRO A 84 -16.10 -27.19 -5.08
C PRO A 84 -16.40 -26.81 -6.52
N ILE A 85 -15.64 -25.83 -7.03
CA ILE A 85 -15.60 -25.46 -8.45
C ILE A 85 -14.48 -26.27 -9.08
N CYS A 86 -14.81 -27.11 -10.08
CA CYS A 86 -13.89 -28.02 -10.75
C CYS A 86 -13.85 -27.75 -12.25
N GLY A 87 -12.67 -27.95 -12.87
CA GLY A 87 -12.50 -27.84 -14.32
C GLY A 87 -11.24 -27.08 -14.73
N ARG A 88 -11.26 -26.42 -15.88
CA ARG A 88 -10.14 -25.63 -16.41
C ARG A 88 -10.57 -24.23 -16.77
N LEU A 89 -9.84 -23.26 -16.21
CA LEU A 89 -9.98 -21.85 -16.55
C LEU A 89 -9.06 -21.51 -17.72
N GLN A 90 -9.63 -20.88 -18.76
CA GLN A 90 -8.87 -20.31 -19.87
C GLN A 90 -8.36 -18.93 -19.44
N LEU A 91 -7.07 -18.69 -19.60
CA LEU A 91 -6.45 -17.40 -19.32
C LEU A 91 -6.37 -16.58 -20.61
N GLU A 92 -6.33 -15.26 -20.49
CA GLU A 92 -6.15 -14.32 -21.62
C GLU A 92 -4.89 -14.62 -22.46
N SER A 93 -3.87 -15.23 -21.86
CA SER A 93 -2.65 -15.69 -22.51
C SER A 93 -2.84 -16.94 -23.40
N GLY A 94 -4.04 -17.50 -23.49
CA GLY A 94 -4.33 -18.78 -24.16
C GLY A 94 -3.92 -20.03 -23.35
N ALA A 95 -3.29 -19.88 -22.20
CA ALA A 95 -2.96 -21.00 -21.31
C ALA A 95 -4.19 -21.46 -20.54
N SER A 96 -4.25 -22.76 -20.23
CA SER A 96 -5.35 -23.38 -19.47
C SER A 96 -4.84 -23.80 -18.09
N GLN A 97 -5.51 -23.36 -17.03
CA GLN A 97 -5.17 -23.69 -15.65
C GLN A 97 -6.24 -24.58 -15.02
N ALA A 98 -5.84 -25.70 -14.41
CA ALA A 98 -6.73 -26.56 -13.67
C ALA A 98 -7.15 -25.91 -12.34
N ILE A 99 -8.45 -25.94 -12.06
CA ILE A 99 -9.09 -25.46 -10.84
C ILE A 99 -9.80 -26.59 -10.16
N CYS A 100 -9.67 -26.69 -8.85
CA CYS A 100 -10.44 -27.54 -7.98
C CYS A 100 -10.40 -26.96 -6.56
N GLY A 101 -11.27 -26.01 -6.28
CA GLY A 101 -11.32 -25.30 -4.99
C GLY A 101 -12.74 -25.04 -4.54
N PRO A 102 -13.02 -24.86 -3.24
CA PRO A 102 -14.35 -24.65 -2.73
C PRO A 102 -14.90 -23.27 -3.12
N LEU A 103 -16.21 -23.15 -3.26
CA LEU A 103 -16.89 -21.87 -3.36
C LEU A 103 -16.73 -21.08 -2.04
N PHE A 104 -16.93 -21.77 -0.93
CA PHE A 104 -16.68 -21.24 0.40
C PHE A 104 -16.19 -22.37 1.34
N TYR A 105 -15.62 -21.99 2.48
CA TYR A 105 -15.07 -22.91 3.45
C TYR A 105 -15.30 -22.45 4.88
N TYR A 106 -15.18 -23.38 5.81
CA TYR A 106 -15.17 -23.14 7.24
C TYR A 106 -13.80 -23.47 7.81
N GLU A 107 -13.38 -22.77 8.88
CA GLU A 107 -12.27 -23.21 9.69
C GLU A 107 -12.68 -24.48 10.45
N ALA A 108 -11.81 -25.48 10.41
CA ALA A 108 -12.06 -26.75 11.06
C ALA A 108 -11.07 -27.02 12.20
N ASN A 109 -11.53 -27.78 13.19
CA ASN A 109 -10.72 -28.20 14.32
C ASN A 109 -10.86 -29.72 14.50
N LEU A 110 -9.76 -30.38 14.88
CA LEU A 110 -9.79 -31.78 15.28
C LEU A 110 -9.99 -31.87 16.79
N GLN A 111 -10.86 -32.79 17.21
CA GLN A 111 -11.11 -33.15 18.60
C GLN A 111 -10.87 -34.64 18.76
N ALA A 112 -9.98 -35.02 19.66
CA ALA A 112 -9.77 -36.42 19.97
C ALA A 112 -11.01 -37.00 20.70
N THR A 113 -11.41 -38.20 20.32
CA THR A 113 -12.44 -38.93 21.04
C THR A 113 -11.95 -39.31 22.46
N ALA A 114 -12.87 -39.60 23.37
CA ALA A 114 -12.55 -39.92 24.79
C ALA A 114 -11.61 -41.15 24.93
N ASP A 115 -11.62 -42.04 23.97
CA ASP A 115 -10.71 -43.21 23.87
C ASP A 115 -9.36 -42.88 23.23
N GLY A 116 -9.16 -41.68 22.70
CA GLY A 116 -7.93 -41.20 22.06
C GLY A 116 -7.57 -41.92 20.74
N GLN A 117 -8.41 -42.83 20.24
CA GLN A 117 -8.11 -43.59 19.03
C GLN A 117 -8.62 -42.99 17.74
N SER A 118 -9.62 -42.10 17.79
CA SER A 118 -10.24 -41.49 16.64
C SER A 118 -10.23 -39.94 16.74
N GLN A 119 -10.27 -39.28 15.60
CA GLN A 119 -10.38 -37.82 15.53
C GLN A 119 -11.77 -37.44 14.97
N MET A 120 -12.37 -36.46 15.62
CA MET A 120 -13.63 -35.87 15.18
C MET A 120 -13.38 -34.49 14.59
N LEU A 121 -13.99 -34.19 13.46
CA LEU A 121 -13.95 -32.88 12.82
C LEU A 121 -15.08 -32.00 13.32
N ALA A 122 -14.75 -30.81 13.78
CA ALA A 122 -15.70 -29.75 14.17
C ALA A 122 -15.49 -28.51 13.30
N ILE A 123 -16.60 -27.81 12.97
CA ILE A 123 -16.58 -26.55 12.27
C ILE A 123 -17.38 -25.48 13.03
N ASP A 124 -17.05 -24.21 12.82
CA ASP A 124 -17.88 -23.10 13.28
C ASP A 124 -18.83 -22.68 12.15
N VAL A 125 -20.06 -23.22 12.17
CA VAL A 125 -21.08 -22.94 11.14
C VAL A 125 -21.48 -21.47 11.02
N GLN A 126 -21.19 -20.64 12.05
CA GLN A 126 -21.45 -19.20 12.01
C GLN A 126 -20.42 -18.45 11.14
N ARG A 127 -19.41 -19.14 10.61
CA ARG A 127 -18.25 -18.55 9.95
C ARG A 127 -17.92 -19.22 8.63
N ALA A 128 -18.79 -19.04 7.66
CA ALA A 128 -18.46 -19.34 6.29
C ALA A 128 -17.53 -18.26 5.70
N HIS A 129 -16.47 -18.70 5.05
CA HIS A 129 -15.51 -17.85 4.35
C HIS A 129 -15.59 -18.10 2.85
N GLY A 130 -15.86 -17.07 2.06
CA GLY A 130 -15.78 -17.17 0.59
C GLY A 130 -14.34 -17.42 0.12
N ASN A 131 -14.15 -18.22 -0.92
CA ASN A 131 -12.85 -18.38 -1.56
C ASN A 131 -12.58 -17.19 -2.51
N TRP A 132 -12.37 -16.01 -1.93
CA TRP A 132 -12.24 -14.76 -2.67
C TRP A 132 -11.11 -14.74 -3.67
N ARG A 133 -10.03 -15.47 -3.41
CA ARG A 133 -8.89 -15.57 -4.33
C ARG A 133 -9.31 -16.28 -5.62
N LEU A 134 -10.02 -17.39 -5.51
CA LEU A 134 -10.57 -18.10 -6.65
C LEU A 134 -11.67 -17.29 -7.34
N LEU A 135 -12.63 -16.76 -6.56
CA LEU A 135 -13.77 -16.02 -7.08
C LEU A 135 -13.36 -14.78 -7.88
N ARG A 136 -12.37 -14.00 -7.44
CA ARG A 136 -11.84 -12.85 -8.21
C ARG A 136 -11.33 -13.24 -9.59
N ARG A 137 -10.84 -14.44 -9.76
CA ARG A 137 -10.35 -14.95 -11.06
C ARG A 137 -11.45 -15.49 -11.95
N LEU A 138 -12.57 -15.87 -11.36
CA LEU A 138 -13.74 -16.43 -12.05
C LEU A 138 -14.84 -15.39 -12.25
N PHE A 139 -14.71 -14.22 -11.64
CA PHE A 139 -15.71 -13.16 -11.70
C PHE A 139 -15.84 -12.64 -13.12
N ASP A 140 -17.08 -12.55 -13.58
CA ASP A 140 -17.40 -11.95 -14.86
C ASP A 140 -17.81 -10.49 -14.63
N GLU A 141 -17.00 -9.52 -15.10
CA GLU A 141 -17.26 -8.10 -14.96
C GLU A 141 -18.57 -7.65 -15.64
N SER A 142 -19.14 -8.49 -16.50
CA SER A 142 -20.48 -8.26 -17.06
C SER A 142 -21.62 -8.49 -16.06
N GLY A 143 -21.34 -9.08 -14.90
CA GLY A 143 -22.30 -9.31 -13.81
C GLY A 143 -22.76 -8.04 -13.13
N SER A 144 -24.01 -8.03 -12.65
CA SER A 144 -24.63 -6.85 -12.01
C SER A 144 -24.23 -6.64 -10.55
N ASP A 145 -23.71 -7.66 -9.88
CA ASP A 145 -23.42 -7.65 -8.46
C ASP A 145 -21.90 -7.55 -8.21
N SER A 146 -21.52 -6.90 -7.10
CA SER A 146 -20.13 -6.90 -6.66
C SER A 146 -19.75 -8.23 -6.02
N LEU A 147 -18.45 -8.54 -5.94
CA LEU A 147 -17.96 -9.70 -5.19
C LEU A 147 -18.45 -9.72 -3.73
N ASP A 148 -18.70 -8.55 -3.15
CA ASP A 148 -19.21 -8.41 -1.78
C ASP A 148 -20.67 -8.88 -1.62
N GLY A 149 -21.39 -9.08 -2.74
CA GLY A 149 -22.75 -9.59 -2.77
C GLY A 149 -22.90 -11.11 -2.67
N LEU A 150 -21.81 -11.90 -2.49
CA LEU A 150 -21.90 -13.35 -2.30
C LEU A 150 -22.71 -13.69 -1.04
N PRO A 151 -23.84 -14.40 -1.15
CA PRO A 151 -24.72 -14.71 -0.03
C PRO A 151 -24.15 -15.87 0.82
N LEU A 152 -23.08 -15.61 1.57
CA LEU A 152 -22.49 -16.62 2.45
C LEU A 152 -23.48 -17.02 3.57
N PRO A 153 -23.55 -18.31 3.94
CA PRO A 153 -24.41 -18.75 5.03
C PRO A 153 -23.97 -18.15 6.37
N THR A 154 -24.91 -17.59 7.12
CA THR A 154 -24.72 -17.06 8.48
C THR A 154 -25.19 -18.05 9.54
N GLY A 155 -24.95 -19.31 9.34
CA GLY A 155 -25.42 -20.43 10.13
C GLY A 155 -25.45 -21.70 9.29
N ARG A 156 -26.48 -22.52 9.48
CA ARG A 156 -26.66 -23.73 8.69
C ARG A 156 -26.93 -23.40 7.22
N LEU A 157 -26.32 -24.15 6.34
CA LEU A 157 -26.59 -24.06 4.89
C LEU A 157 -27.92 -24.72 4.56
N ASP A 158 -28.97 -23.92 4.46
CA ASP A 158 -30.30 -24.36 4.08
C ASP A 158 -30.54 -24.30 2.56
N VAL A 159 -31.67 -24.83 2.12
CA VAL A 159 -32.06 -24.89 0.70
C VAL A 159 -32.22 -23.47 0.10
N ALA A 160 -32.71 -22.52 0.89
CA ALA A 160 -32.91 -21.16 0.41
C ALA A 160 -31.57 -20.44 0.17
N THR A 161 -30.64 -20.56 1.09
CA THR A 161 -29.26 -20.02 0.96
C THR A 161 -28.52 -20.72 -0.18
N LEU A 162 -28.68 -22.03 -0.32
CA LEU A 162 -28.11 -22.76 -1.47
C LEU A 162 -28.64 -22.20 -2.78
N GLY A 163 -29.96 -22.02 -2.93
CA GLY A 163 -30.56 -21.43 -4.13
C GLY A 163 -30.01 -20.04 -4.46
N GLN A 164 -29.81 -19.21 -3.45
CA GLN A 164 -29.21 -17.88 -3.62
C GLN A 164 -27.73 -17.96 -4.07
N LEU A 165 -26.97 -18.89 -3.48
CA LEU A 165 -25.58 -19.13 -3.87
C LEU A 165 -25.47 -19.59 -5.33
N LEU A 166 -26.29 -20.56 -5.74
CA LEU A 166 -26.30 -21.08 -7.12
C LEU A 166 -26.64 -19.97 -8.12
N ALA A 167 -27.71 -19.20 -7.85
CA ALA A 167 -28.10 -18.08 -8.69
C ALA A 167 -27.05 -16.96 -8.74
N TRP A 168 -26.33 -16.72 -7.63
CA TRP A 168 -25.25 -15.75 -7.61
C TRP A 168 -24.05 -16.22 -8.45
N VAL A 169 -23.62 -17.48 -8.33
CA VAL A 169 -22.50 -18.05 -9.10
C VAL A 169 -22.81 -18.02 -10.60
N GLU A 170 -24.01 -18.45 -11.00
CA GLU A 170 -24.45 -18.45 -12.40
C GLU A 170 -24.44 -17.04 -13.02
N ARG A 171 -24.82 -16.03 -12.23
CA ARG A 171 -24.93 -14.64 -12.70
C ARG A 171 -23.61 -13.89 -12.75
N ASN A 172 -22.69 -14.20 -11.83
CA ASN A 172 -21.51 -13.36 -11.58
C ASN A 172 -20.18 -14.04 -11.91
N THR A 173 -20.19 -15.32 -12.33
CA THR A 173 -18.94 -16.04 -12.59
C THR A 173 -18.95 -16.76 -13.95
N GLN A 174 -17.77 -17.09 -14.45
CA GLN A 174 -17.58 -17.88 -15.67
C GLN A 174 -17.88 -19.39 -15.48
N VAL A 175 -18.53 -19.79 -14.39
CA VAL A 175 -18.89 -21.19 -14.12
C VAL A 175 -20.13 -21.56 -14.96
N GLY A 176 -19.96 -22.39 -15.99
CA GLY A 176 -21.01 -22.72 -16.95
C GLY A 176 -22.02 -23.75 -16.46
N GLU A 177 -21.64 -24.68 -15.57
CA GLU A 177 -22.47 -25.79 -15.12
C GLU A 177 -22.67 -25.70 -13.60
N VAL A 178 -23.77 -25.06 -13.18
CA VAL A 178 -24.12 -24.85 -11.75
C VAL A 178 -25.13 -25.92 -11.27
N SER A 179 -25.89 -26.52 -12.18
CA SER A 179 -26.97 -27.49 -11.88
C SER A 179 -26.47 -28.74 -11.15
N GLU A 180 -25.21 -29.14 -11.35
CA GLU A 180 -24.62 -30.32 -10.69
C GLU A 180 -24.51 -30.15 -9.16
N ALA A 181 -24.53 -28.91 -8.66
CA ALA A 181 -24.55 -28.62 -7.24
C ALA A 181 -25.94 -28.67 -6.60
N ALA A 182 -27.02 -28.74 -7.40
CA ALA A 182 -28.40 -28.74 -6.91
C ALA A 182 -28.75 -29.98 -6.06
N GLY A 183 -27.99 -31.08 -6.20
CA GLY A 183 -28.12 -32.28 -5.38
C GLY A 183 -27.68 -32.14 -3.93
N PHE A 184 -26.99 -31.06 -3.56
CA PHE A 184 -26.51 -30.83 -2.20
C PHE A 184 -27.71 -30.77 -1.24
N PRO A 185 -27.65 -31.38 -0.05
CA PRO A 185 -26.50 -31.94 0.67
C PRO A 185 -26.11 -33.40 0.33
N GLN A 186 -26.73 -34.05 -0.65
CA GLN A 186 -26.22 -35.32 -1.14
C GLN A 186 -24.91 -35.08 -1.91
N LEU A 187 -23.81 -35.67 -1.46
CA LEU A 187 -22.48 -35.47 -2.06
C LEU A 187 -22.31 -36.34 -3.31
N ALA A 188 -21.66 -35.77 -4.31
CA ALA A 188 -21.23 -36.50 -5.48
C ALA A 188 -20.10 -37.49 -5.13
N ASP A 189 -20.06 -38.64 -5.78
CA ASP A 189 -19.01 -39.61 -5.56
C ASP A 189 -17.63 -39.12 -6.04
N VAL A 190 -16.57 -39.69 -5.48
CA VAL A 190 -15.18 -39.30 -5.77
C VAL A 190 -14.86 -39.45 -7.26
N GLU A 191 -15.47 -40.45 -7.96
CA GLU A 191 -15.24 -40.66 -9.38
C GLU A 191 -15.85 -39.53 -10.23
N THR A 192 -17.05 -39.09 -9.90
CA THR A 192 -17.73 -37.95 -10.53
C THR A 192 -16.92 -36.65 -10.33
N LEU A 193 -16.45 -36.40 -9.11
CA LEU A 193 -15.59 -35.25 -8.80
C LEU A 193 -14.26 -35.29 -9.58
N ALA A 194 -13.65 -36.46 -9.71
CA ALA A 194 -12.43 -36.64 -10.49
C ALA A 194 -12.66 -36.46 -12.02
N LYS A 195 -13.83 -36.82 -12.52
CA LYS A 195 -14.23 -36.54 -13.92
C LYS A 195 -14.44 -35.05 -14.13
N ALA A 196 -15.11 -34.35 -13.18
CA ALA A 196 -15.33 -32.91 -13.23
C ALA A 196 -13.99 -32.08 -13.25
N GLN A 197 -12.98 -32.50 -12.51
CA GLN A 197 -11.65 -31.87 -12.52
C GLN A 197 -10.96 -31.93 -13.90
N ARG A 198 -11.27 -32.90 -14.74
CA ARG A 198 -10.65 -33.09 -16.06
C ARG A 198 -11.39 -32.36 -17.17
N ARG A 199 -12.59 -31.85 -16.92
CA ARG A 199 -13.41 -31.13 -17.92
C ARG A 199 -12.72 -29.84 -18.37
N ARG A 200 -13.03 -29.43 -19.61
CA ARG A 200 -12.55 -28.16 -20.15
C ARG A 200 -13.37 -26.96 -19.66
N SER A 201 -14.64 -27.18 -19.31
CA SER A 201 -15.53 -26.19 -18.70
C SER A 201 -15.42 -26.19 -17.17
N LEU A 202 -15.76 -25.09 -16.55
CA LEU A 202 -15.89 -24.98 -15.10
C LEU A 202 -17.28 -25.40 -14.67
N SER A 203 -17.36 -26.25 -13.64
CA SER A 203 -18.62 -26.70 -13.05
C SER A 203 -18.58 -26.59 -11.52
N LEU A 204 -19.72 -26.26 -10.92
CA LEU A 204 -19.93 -26.28 -9.48
C LEU A 204 -20.48 -27.65 -9.08
N GLN A 205 -19.84 -28.31 -8.12
CA GLN A 205 -20.17 -29.69 -7.74
C GLN A 205 -20.82 -29.74 -6.35
N ALA A 206 -21.76 -30.71 -6.16
CA ALA A 206 -22.25 -31.05 -4.83
C ALA A 206 -21.18 -31.88 -4.09
N GLY A 207 -20.19 -31.21 -3.52
CA GLY A 207 -19.06 -31.85 -2.86
C GLY A 207 -18.70 -31.15 -1.54
N ALA A 208 -18.05 -31.90 -0.66
CA ALA A 208 -17.40 -31.38 0.55
C ALA A 208 -16.07 -32.11 0.76
N PHE A 209 -15.14 -31.43 1.41
CA PHE A 209 -13.81 -31.99 1.70
C PHE A 209 -13.22 -31.39 2.97
N VAL A 210 -12.28 -32.13 3.55
CA VAL A 210 -11.39 -31.63 4.60
C VAL A 210 -9.98 -31.51 4.05
N ALA A 211 -9.30 -30.41 4.32
CA ALA A 211 -7.93 -30.21 3.86
C ALA A 211 -7.08 -29.40 4.84
N LEU A 212 -5.80 -29.76 4.94
CA LEU A 212 -4.74 -28.99 5.60
C LEU A 212 -4.04 -28.13 4.54
N VAL A 213 -4.35 -26.84 4.52
CA VAL A 213 -3.99 -25.91 3.47
C VAL A 213 -2.89 -24.97 3.94
N PRO A 214 -1.87 -24.69 3.10
CA PRO A 214 -0.85 -23.71 3.46
C PRO A 214 -1.45 -22.31 3.51
N ARG A 215 -1.14 -21.57 4.58
CA ARG A 215 -1.39 -20.14 4.65
C ARG A 215 -0.52 -19.42 3.61
N GLY A 216 -0.97 -18.28 3.08
CA GLY A 216 -0.17 -17.46 2.17
C GLY A 216 1.18 -17.08 2.79
N SER A 217 2.21 -17.01 1.97
CA SER A 217 3.58 -16.78 2.48
C SER A 217 3.77 -15.41 3.15
N GLY A 218 3.06 -14.38 2.68
CA GLY A 218 3.05 -13.05 3.28
C GLY A 218 2.39 -13.08 4.66
N SER A 219 1.18 -13.64 4.75
CA SER A 219 0.43 -13.74 6.01
C SER A 219 1.15 -14.53 7.09
N ARG A 220 1.87 -15.59 6.71
CA ARG A 220 2.70 -16.37 7.65
C ARG A 220 3.84 -15.56 8.24
N GLY A 221 4.51 -14.78 7.42
CA GLY A 221 5.61 -13.92 7.84
C GLY A 221 5.17 -12.85 8.83
N ILE A 222 4.10 -12.13 8.51
CA ILE A 222 3.55 -11.10 9.39
C ILE A 222 3.05 -11.72 10.72
N ALA A 223 2.31 -12.83 10.68
CA ALA A 223 1.83 -13.51 11.90
C ALA A 223 2.97 -14.00 12.81
N HIS A 224 4.07 -14.45 12.21
CA HIS A 224 5.28 -14.84 12.94
C HIS A 224 5.97 -13.62 13.56
N GLU A 225 6.14 -12.53 12.81
CA GLU A 225 6.73 -11.31 13.34
C GLU A 225 5.89 -10.68 14.46
N LEU A 226 4.56 -10.72 14.35
CA LEU A 226 3.67 -10.28 15.43
C LEU A 226 3.84 -11.13 16.71
N GLN A 227 4.12 -12.43 16.56
CA GLN A 227 4.46 -13.26 17.71
C GLN A 227 5.81 -12.85 18.33
N LEU A 228 6.84 -12.66 17.50
CA LEU A 228 8.14 -12.19 17.99
C LEU A 228 8.04 -10.83 18.69
N LEU A 229 7.17 -9.92 18.21
CA LEU A 229 6.91 -8.64 18.86
C LEU A 229 6.28 -8.78 20.25
N GLN A 230 5.38 -9.75 20.44
CA GLN A 230 4.80 -10.04 21.76
C GLN A 230 5.86 -10.52 22.77
N GLU A 231 6.85 -11.29 22.30
CA GLU A 231 7.92 -11.89 23.07
C GLU A 231 9.15 -10.96 23.19
N ALA A 232 9.20 -9.87 22.40
CA ALA A 232 10.34 -8.98 22.33
C ALA A 232 10.64 -8.28 23.68
N GLU A 233 11.90 -8.23 24.05
CA GLU A 233 12.34 -7.49 25.24
C GLU A 233 12.27 -5.98 25.06
N GLN A 234 12.52 -5.51 23.85
CA GLN A 234 12.56 -4.09 23.48
C GLN A 234 11.67 -3.79 22.29
N LEU A 235 10.82 -2.77 22.44
CA LEU A 235 10.00 -2.19 21.38
C LEU A 235 10.56 -0.82 20.97
N SER A 236 10.45 -0.50 19.68
CA SER A 236 10.93 0.79 19.16
C SER A 236 10.07 1.97 19.64
N PRO A 237 10.63 3.19 19.73
CA PRO A 237 9.88 4.38 20.14
C PRO A 237 8.67 4.66 19.24
N ALA A 238 8.79 4.47 17.93
CA ALA A 238 7.69 4.66 16.99
C ALA A 238 6.54 3.68 17.24
N LEU A 239 6.85 2.41 17.54
CA LEU A 239 5.86 1.38 17.88
C LEU A 239 5.21 1.65 19.23
N LEU A 240 5.99 2.01 20.24
CA LEU A 240 5.48 2.35 21.57
C LEU A 240 4.51 3.53 21.51
N GLN A 241 4.86 4.59 20.77
CA GLN A 241 3.97 5.72 20.58
C GLN A 241 2.68 5.31 19.87
N LEU A 242 2.76 4.50 18.81
CA LEU A 242 1.59 3.99 18.10
C LEU A 242 0.67 3.17 19.00
N LEU A 243 1.22 2.44 19.97
CA LEU A 243 0.47 1.64 20.95
C LEU A 243 0.10 2.42 22.23
N GLY A 244 0.26 3.75 22.24
CA GLY A 244 -0.19 4.61 23.32
C GLY A 244 0.69 4.59 24.59
N GLU A 245 1.90 4.02 24.53
CA GLU A 245 2.80 3.90 25.69
C GLU A 245 4.03 4.83 25.61
N ALA A 246 4.07 5.77 24.68
CA ALA A 246 5.23 6.62 24.54
C ALA A 246 5.30 7.70 25.62
N SER A 247 6.43 7.79 26.26
CA SER A 247 6.87 8.99 26.96
C SER A 247 7.14 10.10 25.93
N ALA A 248 6.84 11.35 26.27
CA ALA A 248 7.00 12.52 25.39
C ALA A 248 8.48 12.83 25.09
N VAL A 249 9.18 11.90 24.45
CA VAL A 249 10.55 12.11 24.00
C VAL A 249 10.47 12.92 22.69
N GLN A 250 10.82 14.20 22.76
CA GLN A 250 11.08 14.99 21.56
C GLN A 250 12.31 14.38 20.87
N SER A 251 12.11 13.83 19.68
CA SER A 251 13.22 13.34 18.88
C SER A 251 14.04 14.54 18.39
N THR A 252 15.31 14.57 18.74
CA THR A 252 16.30 15.52 18.22
C THR A 252 16.83 15.03 16.88
N GLY A 253 15.96 14.94 15.88
CA GLY A 253 16.38 14.64 14.51
C GLY A 253 17.21 15.80 13.92
N SER A 254 18.05 15.50 12.94
CA SER A 254 18.81 16.51 12.21
C SER A 254 17.89 17.48 11.48
N ILE A 255 18.28 18.76 11.42
CA ILE A 255 17.47 19.80 10.76
C ILE A 255 17.34 19.47 9.27
N SER A 256 16.09 19.55 8.75
CA SER A 256 15.83 19.39 7.32
C SER A 256 16.50 20.50 6.50
N THR A 257 17.10 20.13 5.37
CA THR A 257 17.72 21.09 4.43
C THR A 257 17.14 20.91 3.01
N PRO A 258 15.86 21.31 2.81
CA PRO A 258 15.17 21.10 1.53
C PRO A 258 15.88 21.76 0.34
N GLN A 259 16.69 22.78 0.60
CA GLN A 259 17.45 23.47 -0.45
C GLN A 259 18.53 22.62 -1.13
N ARG A 260 19.00 21.54 -0.49
CA ARG A 260 19.95 20.60 -1.10
C ARG A 260 19.31 19.60 -2.05
N LEU A 261 17.99 19.49 -2.02
CA LEU A 261 17.25 18.56 -2.85
C LEU A 261 17.18 19.05 -4.31
N PRO A 262 17.23 18.15 -5.29
CA PRO A 262 16.97 18.47 -6.69
C PRO A 262 15.47 18.66 -6.97
N ALA A 263 14.79 19.38 -6.09
CA ALA A 263 13.35 19.52 -6.04
C ALA A 263 12.92 20.96 -5.78
N GLN A 264 11.72 21.30 -6.21
CA GLN A 264 10.97 22.45 -5.72
C GLN A 264 9.82 21.94 -4.86
N LEU A 265 9.78 22.39 -3.61
CA LEU A 265 8.79 21.95 -2.64
C LEU A 265 7.89 23.12 -2.23
N SER A 266 6.62 22.82 -2.05
CA SER A 266 5.68 23.77 -1.45
C SER A 266 5.96 23.96 0.04
N ALA A 267 5.37 25.00 0.64
CA ALA A 267 5.51 25.25 2.07
C ALA A 267 4.97 24.09 2.92
N ALA A 268 3.89 23.42 2.47
CA ALA A 268 3.34 22.25 3.14
C ALA A 268 4.31 21.05 3.03
N GLN A 269 4.92 20.84 1.87
CA GLN A 269 5.90 19.77 1.68
C GLN A 269 7.17 20.02 2.52
N CYS A 270 7.66 21.25 2.62
CA CYS A 270 8.79 21.60 3.51
C CYS A 270 8.45 21.29 4.97
N ARG A 271 7.26 21.68 5.45
CA ARG A 271 6.82 21.32 6.81
C ARG A 271 6.75 19.80 7.03
N ALA A 272 6.37 19.03 6.02
CA ALA A 272 6.36 17.58 6.12
C ALA A 272 7.78 17.01 6.33
N LEU A 273 8.80 17.56 5.66
CA LEU A 273 10.19 17.18 5.88
C LEU A 273 10.67 17.57 7.30
N GLU A 274 10.31 18.77 7.77
CA GLU A 274 10.63 19.25 9.12
C GLU A 274 9.98 18.36 10.20
N ASN A 275 8.71 17.99 10.01
CA ASN A 275 7.99 17.11 10.94
C ASN A 275 8.61 15.71 11.00
N ALA A 276 9.04 15.16 9.87
CA ALA A 276 9.74 13.87 9.81
C ALA A 276 11.06 13.87 10.60
N ALA A 277 11.71 15.03 10.71
CA ALA A 277 12.91 15.21 11.52
C ALA A 277 12.59 15.35 13.01
N ARG A 278 11.50 16.06 13.33
CA ARG A 278 11.18 16.52 14.68
C ARG A 278 10.39 15.51 15.53
N TYR A 279 9.39 14.86 14.91
CA TYR A 279 8.43 14.03 15.65
C TYR A 279 8.73 12.53 15.49
N PRO A 280 8.61 11.73 16.57
CA PRO A 280 8.71 10.27 16.48
C PRO A 280 7.60 9.68 15.59
N LEU A 281 6.41 10.32 15.59
CA LEU A 281 5.28 9.96 14.76
C LEU A 281 4.69 11.22 14.12
N SER A 282 4.56 11.25 12.80
CA SER A 282 3.96 12.37 12.06
C SER A 282 3.05 11.87 10.93
N GLN A 283 2.11 12.72 10.53
CA GLN A 283 1.10 12.40 9.52
C GLN A 283 1.11 13.41 8.38
N ILE A 284 1.03 12.90 7.15
CA ILE A 284 0.81 13.70 5.96
C ILE A 284 -0.57 13.35 5.39
N SER A 285 -1.50 14.29 5.50
CA SER A 285 -2.81 14.20 4.84
C SER A 285 -2.69 14.76 3.43
N GLY A 286 -2.80 13.88 2.43
CA GLY A 286 -2.60 14.26 1.03
C GLY A 286 -3.74 13.78 0.14
N PRO A 287 -4.69 14.64 -0.22
CA PRO A 287 -5.69 14.34 -1.24
C PRO A 287 -5.09 13.88 -2.56
N PRO A 288 -5.88 13.22 -3.45
CA PRO A 288 -5.39 12.81 -4.76
C PRO A 288 -4.86 13.99 -5.57
N GLY A 289 -3.70 13.82 -6.21
CA GLY A 289 -3.12 14.84 -7.07
C GLY A 289 -2.37 15.96 -6.36
N THR A 290 -2.16 15.89 -5.04
CA THR A 290 -1.39 16.89 -4.26
C THR A 290 0.11 16.61 -4.20
N GLY A 291 0.60 15.62 -4.94
CA GLY A 291 2.03 15.33 -5.00
C GLY A 291 2.55 14.49 -3.82
N LYS A 292 1.69 13.66 -3.17
CA LYS A 292 2.10 12.74 -2.09
C LYS A 292 3.40 12.01 -2.39
N SER A 293 3.40 11.16 -3.43
CA SER A 293 4.56 10.34 -3.77
C SER A 293 5.82 11.15 -4.10
N TYR A 294 5.65 12.38 -4.62
CA TYR A 294 6.77 13.31 -4.82
C TYR A 294 7.33 13.80 -3.48
N SER A 295 6.44 14.17 -2.56
CA SER A 295 6.83 14.59 -1.20
C SER A 295 7.55 13.48 -0.43
N LEU A 296 7.08 12.22 -0.57
CA LEU A 296 7.70 11.07 0.10
C LEU A 296 9.10 10.76 -0.46
N ALA A 297 9.27 10.85 -1.77
CA ALA A 297 10.57 10.68 -2.40
C ALA A 297 11.54 11.82 -2.00
N ALA A 298 11.06 13.07 -1.93
CA ALA A 298 11.83 14.20 -1.45
C ALA A 298 12.23 14.05 0.03
N LEU A 299 11.31 13.57 0.88
CA LEU A 299 11.56 13.29 2.30
C LEU A 299 12.64 12.20 2.46
N ALA A 300 12.54 11.12 1.70
CA ALA A 300 13.54 10.06 1.75
C ALA A 300 14.94 10.55 1.37
N LEU A 301 15.04 11.42 0.35
CA LEU A 301 16.29 12.03 -0.05
C LEU A 301 16.82 13.03 0.99
N ASP A 302 15.94 13.84 1.58
CA ASP A 302 16.34 14.78 2.63
C ASP A 302 16.97 14.05 3.82
N ARG A 303 16.30 12.99 4.29
CA ARG A 303 16.81 12.16 5.38
C ARG A 303 18.13 11.47 5.01
N TYR A 304 18.22 10.92 3.79
CA TYR A 304 19.46 10.34 3.29
C TYR A 304 20.64 11.34 3.27
N LEU A 305 20.41 12.58 2.80
CA LEU A 305 21.42 13.63 2.81
C LEU A 305 21.84 14.10 4.21
N GLN A 306 21.02 13.81 5.23
CA GLN A 306 21.36 13.98 6.64
C GLN A 306 22.10 12.76 7.23
N GLY A 307 22.40 11.74 6.42
CA GLY A 307 23.07 10.51 6.86
C GLY A 307 22.13 9.50 7.51
N GLU A 308 20.81 9.66 7.38
CA GLU A 308 19.81 8.75 7.94
C GLU A 308 19.40 7.67 6.94
N THR A 309 18.99 6.53 7.46
CA THR A 309 18.46 5.41 6.70
C THR A 309 16.94 5.47 6.64
N VAL A 310 16.37 5.14 5.46
CA VAL A 310 14.93 5.32 5.21
C VAL A 310 14.30 4.04 4.70
N LEU A 311 13.21 3.64 5.34
CA LEU A 311 12.34 2.55 4.94
C LEU A 311 11.01 3.11 4.39
N LEU A 312 10.81 3.03 3.08
CA LEU A 312 9.55 3.36 2.43
C LEU A 312 8.71 2.09 2.27
N VAL A 313 7.50 2.09 2.81
CA VAL A 313 6.61 0.94 2.76
C VAL A 313 5.23 1.31 2.21
N SER A 314 4.64 0.39 1.50
CA SER A 314 3.23 0.45 1.09
C SER A 314 2.65 -0.96 0.98
N ARG A 315 1.34 -1.08 1.05
CA ARG A 315 0.65 -2.33 0.71
C ARG A 315 0.65 -2.58 -0.80
N SER A 316 0.65 -1.52 -1.60
CA SER A 316 0.56 -1.58 -3.06
C SER A 316 1.95 -1.66 -3.71
N ALA A 317 2.21 -2.71 -4.48
CA ALA A 317 3.42 -2.82 -5.32
C ALA A 317 3.50 -1.69 -6.37
N GLN A 318 2.36 -1.15 -6.83
CA GLN A 318 2.34 -0.02 -7.74
C GLN A 318 2.83 1.28 -7.06
N ALA A 319 2.40 1.54 -5.82
CA ALA A 319 2.87 2.71 -5.05
C ALA A 319 4.39 2.63 -4.82
N VAL A 320 4.91 1.45 -4.47
CA VAL A 320 6.36 1.18 -4.34
C VAL A 320 7.08 1.55 -5.64
N ARG A 321 6.64 1.04 -6.81
CA ARG A 321 7.23 1.35 -8.12
C ARG A 321 7.20 2.84 -8.45
N VAL A 322 6.08 3.53 -8.17
CA VAL A 322 5.95 4.97 -8.43
C VAL A 322 6.95 5.79 -7.61
N ILE A 323 7.10 5.48 -6.32
CA ILE A 323 8.04 6.20 -5.44
C ILE A 323 9.48 5.94 -5.88
N ALA A 324 9.83 4.69 -6.17
CA ALA A 324 11.17 4.33 -6.62
C ALA A 324 11.51 4.95 -7.99
N HIS A 325 10.55 4.99 -8.92
CA HIS A 325 10.70 5.69 -10.20
C HIS A 325 11.01 7.18 -9.98
N LYS A 326 10.26 7.85 -9.08
CA LYS A 326 10.53 9.27 -8.75
C LYS A 326 11.92 9.49 -8.16
N LEU A 327 12.37 8.62 -7.26
CA LEU A 327 13.72 8.71 -6.71
C LEU A 327 14.80 8.60 -7.79
N ARG A 328 14.60 7.74 -8.79
CA ARG A 328 15.56 7.53 -9.88
C ARG A 328 15.49 8.58 -10.96
N GLU A 329 14.30 8.83 -11.50
CA GLU A 329 14.13 9.68 -12.70
C GLU A 329 13.91 11.15 -12.33
N ASP A 330 13.01 11.45 -11.39
CA ASP A 330 12.71 12.84 -11.05
C ASP A 330 13.88 13.46 -10.24
N PHE A 331 14.42 12.70 -9.29
CA PHE A 331 15.50 13.20 -8.41
C PHE A 331 16.90 12.75 -8.83
N GLY A 332 17.03 11.76 -9.71
CA GLY A 332 18.31 11.34 -10.28
C GLY A 332 19.16 10.47 -9.37
N LEU A 333 18.62 9.87 -8.30
CA LEU A 333 19.35 8.91 -7.46
C LEU A 333 19.40 7.54 -8.15
N ARG A 334 20.42 7.30 -8.95
CA ARG A 334 20.56 6.07 -9.74
C ARG A 334 20.88 4.84 -8.91
N ASP A 335 21.75 5.00 -7.92
CA ASP A 335 22.21 3.93 -7.02
C ASP A 335 21.84 4.24 -5.57
N GLY A 336 21.57 3.21 -4.76
CA GLY A 336 21.21 3.40 -3.35
C GLY A 336 19.74 3.17 -3.01
N VAL A 337 18.88 3.04 -4.01
CA VAL A 337 17.48 2.67 -3.83
C VAL A 337 17.32 1.18 -4.11
N LEU A 338 16.88 0.42 -3.13
CA LEU A 338 16.43 -0.96 -3.30
C LEU A 338 14.91 -0.97 -3.42
N GLU A 339 14.42 -1.51 -4.52
CA GLU A 339 13.00 -1.58 -4.85
C GLU A 339 12.64 -2.99 -5.31
N GLY A 340 11.44 -3.42 -5.00
CA GLY A 340 10.86 -4.60 -5.62
C GLY A 340 9.78 -5.27 -4.78
N ASP A 341 9.18 -6.24 -5.43
CA ASP A 341 8.29 -7.24 -4.88
C ASP A 341 9.00 -8.60 -4.92
N GLY A 342 9.10 -9.29 -3.80
CA GLY A 342 9.54 -10.68 -3.68
C GLY A 342 10.80 -11.08 -4.44
N GLN A 343 10.64 -11.84 -5.52
CA GLN A 343 11.78 -12.37 -6.29
C GLN A 343 12.54 -11.30 -7.06
N SER A 344 11.85 -10.28 -7.56
CA SER A 344 12.46 -9.20 -8.34
C SER A 344 13.44 -8.36 -7.51
N LEU A 345 13.07 -8.06 -6.25
CA LEU A 345 13.95 -7.33 -5.33
C LEU A 345 15.22 -8.12 -5.00
N ARG A 346 15.08 -9.43 -4.74
CA ARG A 346 16.24 -10.30 -4.48
C ARG A 346 17.18 -10.36 -5.68
N GLN A 347 16.64 -10.41 -6.89
CA GLN A 347 17.42 -10.40 -8.11
C GLN A 347 18.13 -9.06 -8.30
N ALA A 348 17.40 -7.94 -8.19
CA ALA A 348 17.97 -6.60 -8.30
C ALA A 348 19.08 -6.36 -7.26
N LEU A 349 18.89 -6.83 -6.03
CA LEU A 349 19.89 -6.74 -4.97
C LEU A 349 21.14 -7.57 -5.29
N ARG A 350 20.96 -8.80 -5.80
CA ARG A 350 22.09 -9.65 -6.25
C ARG A 350 22.90 -8.99 -7.36
N GLU A 351 22.23 -8.51 -8.38
CA GLU A 351 22.87 -7.85 -9.52
C GLU A 351 23.65 -6.60 -9.10
N ARG A 352 23.09 -5.82 -8.18
CA ARG A 352 23.78 -4.63 -7.63
C ARG A 352 24.98 -5.00 -6.77
N LEU A 353 24.82 -5.96 -5.86
CA LEU A 353 25.93 -6.46 -5.05
C LEU A 353 27.06 -7.04 -5.94
N GLN A 354 26.69 -7.74 -7.00
CA GLN A 354 27.68 -8.31 -7.95
C GLN A 354 28.41 -7.20 -8.69
N ARG A 355 27.74 -6.19 -9.22
CA ARG A 355 28.36 -5.02 -9.88
C ARG A 355 29.27 -4.26 -8.91
N MET A 356 28.82 -4.02 -7.68
CA MET A 356 29.66 -3.39 -6.65
C MET A 356 30.93 -4.19 -6.35
N LEU A 357 30.82 -5.52 -6.23
CA LEU A 357 31.96 -6.40 -5.96
C LEU A 357 32.92 -6.50 -7.17
N GLN A 358 32.45 -6.28 -8.40
CA GLN A 358 33.23 -6.22 -9.63
C GLN A 358 33.94 -4.86 -9.82
N GLY A 359 33.66 -3.88 -8.94
CA GLY A 359 34.32 -2.57 -8.99
C GLY A 359 33.68 -1.57 -9.96
N GLU A 360 32.44 -1.84 -10.43
CA GLU A 360 31.68 -0.89 -11.26
C GLU A 360 31.16 0.29 -10.42
N ILE A 361 32.07 1.10 -9.90
CA ILE A 361 31.74 2.32 -9.16
C ILE A 361 32.37 3.49 -9.87
N SER A 362 31.61 4.56 -10.10
CA SER A 362 32.12 5.78 -10.70
C SER A 362 33.31 6.33 -9.90
N GLU A 363 34.43 6.62 -10.57
CA GLU A 363 35.58 7.26 -9.95
C GLU A 363 35.23 8.72 -9.65
N VAL A 364 34.93 9.01 -8.40
CA VAL A 364 34.68 10.36 -7.90
C VAL A 364 35.73 10.69 -6.85
N SER A 365 36.28 11.90 -6.91
CA SER A 365 37.21 12.40 -5.90
C SER A 365 36.48 13.18 -4.80
N GLU A 366 37.02 13.15 -3.58
CA GLU A 366 36.50 13.95 -2.46
C GLU A 366 36.55 15.45 -2.76
N GLN A 367 37.55 15.90 -3.54
CA GLN A 367 37.66 17.31 -3.96
C GLN A 367 36.52 17.73 -4.88
N LEU A 368 36.06 16.86 -5.78
CA LEU A 368 34.91 17.13 -6.65
C LEU A 368 33.63 17.27 -5.85
N GLU A 369 33.40 16.35 -4.93
CA GLU A 369 32.19 16.41 -4.04
C GLU A 369 32.19 17.68 -3.19
N ALA A 370 33.30 18.04 -2.57
CA ALA A 370 33.44 19.25 -1.79
C ALA A 370 33.20 20.53 -2.62
N ARG A 371 33.73 20.57 -3.86
CA ARG A 371 33.47 21.68 -4.79
C ARG A 371 32.01 21.79 -5.17
N GLN A 372 31.36 20.68 -5.55
CA GLN A 372 29.92 20.64 -5.86
C GLN A 372 29.08 21.13 -4.67
N ARG A 373 29.42 20.72 -3.46
CA ARG A 373 28.75 21.14 -2.24
C ARG A 373 28.85 22.65 -2.02
N SER A 374 30.04 23.22 -2.17
CA SER A 374 30.26 24.67 -2.03
C SER A 374 29.50 25.46 -3.09
N GLU A 375 29.49 25.00 -4.33
CA GLU A 375 28.75 25.65 -5.43
C GLU A 375 27.23 25.59 -5.21
N LEU A 376 26.70 24.45 -4.67
CA LEU A 376 25.30 24.34 -4.26
C LEU A 376 24.91 25.36 -3.18
N GLU A 377 25.77 25.60 -2.22
CA GLU A 377 25.52 26.59 -1.16
C GLU A 377 25.40 28.00 -1.74
N VAL A 378 26.27 28.35 -2.72
CA VAL A 378 26.21 29.64 -3.43
C VAL A 378 24.90 29.78 -4.23
N LEU A 379 24.54 28.75 -5.02
CA LEU A 379 23.31 28.76 -5.81
C LEU A 379 22.07 28.82 -4.93
N THR A 380 22.07 28.12 -3.80
CA THR A 380 20.98 28.16 -2.82
C THR A 380 20.78 29.57 -2.26
N GLN A 381 21.87 30.24 -1.88
CA GLN A 381 21.80 31.63 -1.40
C GLN A 381 21.30 32.59 -2.49
N ALA A 382 21.74 32.39 -3.74
CA ALA A 382 21.27 33.16 -4.89
C ALA A 382 19.78 32.96 -5.13
N GLU A 383 19.29 31.73 -5.09
CA GLU A 383 17.86 31.43 -5.23
C GLU A 383 17.00 32.08 -4.15
N VAL A 384 17.44 32.04 -2.87
CA VAL A 384 16.73 32.68 -1.76
C VAL A 384 16.64 34.20 -1.99
N ARG A 385 17.72 34.83 -2.42
CA ARG A 385 17.74 36.27 -2.72
C ARG A 385 16.79 36.61 -3.88
N LEU A 386 16.93 35.91 -5.01
CA LEU A 386 16.09 36.11 -6.19
C LEU A 386 14.59 35.86 -5.89
N SER A 387 14.27 34.85 -5.08
CA SER A 387 12.89 34.57 -4.65
C SER A 387 12.33 35.68 -3.78
N ALA A 388 13.12 36.25 -2.86
CA ALA A 388 12.72 37.36 -2.02
C ALA A 388 12.50 38.64 -2.87
N ASP A 389 13.39 38.92 -3.81
CA ASP A 389 13.29 40.08 -4.70
C ASP A 389 12.08 39.93 -5.65
N PHE A 390 11.86 38.75 -6.21
CA PHE A 390 10.68 38.45 -7.03
C PHE A 390 9.37 38.67 -6.26
N ARG A 391 9.28 38.11 -5.03
CA ARG A 391 8.10 38.32 -4.16
C ARG A 391 7.85 39.79 -3.89
N LYS A 392 8.88 40.52 -3.48
CA LYS A 392 8.80 41.98 -3.22
C LYS A 392 8.30 42.74 -4.45
N ARG A 393 8.78 42.42 -5.65
CA ARG A 393 8.35 43.03 -6.90
C ARG A 393 6.90 42.67 -7.25
N CYS A 394 6.50 41.44 -7.08
CA CYS A 394 5.10 41.02 -7.26
C CYS A 394 4.16 41.79 -6.32
N GLU A 395 4.49 41.89 -5.04
CA GLU A 395 3.70 42.66 -4.07
C GLU A 395 3.61 44.12 -4.46
N GLN A 396 4.70 44.73 -4.89
CA GLN A 396 4.71 46.11 -5.38
C GLN A 396 3.82 46.26 -6.63
N ALA A 397 3.93 45.36 -7.60
CA ALA A 397 3.11 45.40 -8.82
C ALA A 397 1.62 45.28 -8.49
N VAL A 398 1.25 44.39 -7.54
CA VAL A 398 -0.14 44.24 -7.08
C VAL A 398 -0.64 45.53 -6.38
N ARG A 399 0.18 46.15 -5.51
CA ARG A 399 -0.19 47.43 -4.86
C ARG A 399 -0.40 48.54 -5.89
N TRP A 400 0.50 48.68 -6.85
CA TRP A 400 0.39 49.68 -7.90
C TRP A 400 -0.80 49.44 -8.81
N SER A 401 -1.05 48.20 -9.24
CA SER A 401 -2.21 47.83 -10.04
C SER A 401 -3.53 48.15 -9.33
N ARG A 402 -3.64 47.83 -8.05
CA ARG A 402 -4.82 48.16 -7.23
C ARG A 402 -5.06 49.68 -7.17
N LEU A 403 -3.99 50.47 -7.04
CA LEU A 403 -4.09 51.94 -6.99
C LEU A 403 -4.55 52.49 -8.36
N LEU A 404 -3.99 51.98 -9.47
CA LEU A 404 -4.38 52.41 -10.79
C LEU A 404 -5.83 52.04 -11.09
N LEU A 405 -6.28 50.83 -10.75
CA LEU A 405 -7.68 50.41 -10.90
C LEU A 405 -8.66 51.28 -10.09
N ARG A 406 -8.28 51.68 -8.87
CA ARG A 406 -9.08 52.63 -8.08
C ARG A 406 -9.14 53.99 -8.71
N ALA A 407 -8.05 54.46 -9.33
CA ALA A 407 -8.01 55.71 -10.06
C ALA A 407 -8.93 55.69 -11.27
N GLU A 408 -8.94 54.60 -12.03
CA GLU A 408 -9.81 54.40 -13.21
C GLU A 408 -11.30 54.36 -12.81
N ARG A 409 -11.61 53.69 -11.70
CA ARG A 409 -12.97 53.60 -11.16
C ARG A 409 -13.46 54.87 -10.47
N GLY A 410 -12.66 55.93 -10.43
CA GLY A 410 -13.03 57.19 -9.81
C GLY A 410 -13.14 57.15 -8.27
N SER A 411 -12.64 56.07 -7.60
CA SER A 411 -12.78 55.87 -6.15
C SER A 411 -11.64 56.46 -5.32
N LEU A 412 -10.71 57.23 -5.93
CA LEU A 412 -9.63 57.90 -5.25
C LEU A 412 -9.97 59.39 -5.04
N ALA A 413 -9.57 59.95 -3.88
CA ALA A 413 -9.65 61.41 -3.65
C ALA A 413 -8.81 62.18 -4.69
N PHE A 414 -9.27 63.37 -5.08
CA PHE A 414 -8.64 64.21 -6.10
C PHE A 414 -7.13 64.38 -5.90
N TRP A 415 -6.68 64.67 -4.67
CA TRP A 415 -5.27 64.87 -4.34
C TRP A 415 -4.45 63.55 -4.47
N GLN A 416 -5.05 62.40 -4.16
CA GLN A 416 -4.40 61.10 -4.34
C GLN A 416 -4.22 60.75 -5.83
N ARG A 417 -5.24 61.05 -6.64
CA ARG A 417 -5.19 60.86 -8.09
C ARG A 417 -4.12 61.74 -8.74
N TRP A 418 -3.98 62.98 -8.26
CA TRP A 418 -3.05 63.95 -8.83
C TRP A 418 -1.58 63.64 -8.42
N LEU A 419 -1.31 63.20 -7.19
CA LEU A 419 0.04 62.93 -6.71
C LEU A 419 0.47 61.48 -6.91
N GLN A 420 -0.37 60.51 -6.56
CA GLN A 420 0.03 59.10 -6.51
C GLN A 420 0.05 58.46 -7.88
N VAL A 421 -0.90 58.73 -8.75
CA VAL A 421 -0.99 58.09 -10.08
C VAL A 421 0.21 58.42 -10.96
N PRO A 422 0.64 59.70 -11.14
CA PRO A 422 1.83 60.01 -11.93
C PRO A 422 3.10 59.44 -11.33
N TRP A 423 3.21 59.43 -10.00
CA TRP A 423 4.35 58.80 -9.30
C TRP A 423 4.43 57.32 -9.55
N VAL A 424 3.32 56.61 -9.43
CA VAL A 424 3.26 55.16 -9.72
C VAL A 424 3.57 54.88 -11.20
N ARG A 425 3.01 55.63 -12.15
CA ARG A 425 3.31 55.48 -13.57
C ARG A 425 4.79 55.66 -13.89
N LYS A 426 5.43 56.67 -13.30
CA LYS A 426 6.87 56.88 -13.43
C LYS A 426 7.68 55.74 -12.84
N ARG A 427 7.27 55.20 -11.66
CA ARG A 427 7.92 54.06 -11.01
C ARG A 427 7.76 52.77 -11.82
N ILE A 428 6.61 52.50 -12.42
CA ILE A 428 6.37 51.36 -13.29
C ILE A 428 7.30 51.44 -14.52
N GLY A 429 7.42 52.59 -15.16
CA GLY A 429 8.30 52.76 -16.33
C GLY A 429 9.79 52.52 -16.05
N ASN A 430 10.23 52.78 -14.82
CA ASN A 430 11.64 52.65 -14.40
C ASN A 430 11.90 51.32 -13.61
N SER A 431 10.94 50.45 -13.43
CA SER A 431 11.11 49.21 -12.65
C SER A 431 11.42 48.02 -13.55
N VAL A 432 12.28 47.11 -13.05
CA VAL A 432 12.46 45.80 -13.63
C VAL A 432 11.16 45.00 -13.45
N TRP A 433 10.60 44.50 -14.55
CA TRP A 433 9.39 43.72 -14.52
C TRP A 433 9.58 42.38 -13.80
N PRO A 434 8.59 41.89 -13.02
CA PRO A 434 8.69 40.62 -12.32
C PRO A 434 9.08 39.45 -13.24
N TRP A 435 8.71 39.49 -14.51
CA TRP A 435 9.00 38.43 -15.49
C TRP A 435 10.51 38.23 -15.72
N VAL A 436 11.30 39.30 -15.74
CA VAL A 436 12.76 39.19 -15.89
C VAL A 436 13.37 38.46 -14.70
N LEU A 437 12.97 38.83 -13.49
CA LEU A 437 13.41 38.15 -12.29
C LEU A 437 12.91 36.69 -12.21
N LEU A 438 11.74 36.41 -12.77
CA LEU A 438 11.22 35.04 -12.85
C LEU A 438 12.09 34.15 -13.75
N ASP A 439 12.56 34.68 -14.88
CA ASP A 439 13.42 33.92 -15.78
C ASP A 439 14.79 33.68 -15.14
N GLU A 440 15.39 34.69 -14.51
CA GLU A 440 16.64 34.54 -13.74
C GLU A 440 16.48 33.52 -12.60
N LEU A 441 15.36 33.56 -11.86
CA LEU A 441 15.06 32.63 -10.80
C LEU A 441 14.92 31.18 -11.35
N ARG A 442 14.21 31.01 -12.46
CA ARG A 442 14.05 29.71 -13.11
C ARG A 442 15.39 29.13 -13.57
N ASP A 443 16.25 29.98 -14.13
CA ASP A 443 17.58 29.51 -14.57
C ASP A 443 18.46 29.13 -13.37
N CYS A 444 18.43 29.93 -12.29
CA CYS A 444 19.11 29.60 -11.05
C CYS A 444 18.60 28.24 -10.49
N GLN A 445 17.28 28.04 -10.46
CA GLN A 445 16.64 26.82 -10.00
C GLN A 445 17.05 25.61 -10.86
N ARG A 446 17.06 25.73 -12.18
CA ARG A 446 17.49 24.66 -13.09
C ARG A 446 18.94 24.27 -12.85
N ARG A 447 19.84 25.24 -12.72
CA ARG A 447 21.28 24.99 -12.43
C ARG A 447 21.45 24.30 -11.08
N ARG A 448 20.76 24.79 -10.04
CA ARG A 448 20.79 24.16 -8.72
C ARG A 448 20.29 22.71 -8.77
N GLN A 449 19.18 22.43 -9.45
CA GLN A 449 18.63 21.07 -9.58
C GLN A 449 19.59 20.14 -10.31
N SER A 450 20.23 20.58 -11.41
CA SER A 450 21.22 19.80 -12.13
C SER A 450 22.41 19.46 -11.23
N LEU A 451 22.98 20.49 -10.59
CA LEU A 451 24.12 20.31 -9.69
C LEU A 451 23.77 19.45 -8.46
N SER A 452 22.54 19.58 -7.92
CA SER A 452 22.08 18.73 -6.83
C SER A 452 22.04 17.26 -7.21
N ARG A 453 21.60 16.93 -8.45
CA ARG A 453 21.61 15.55 -8.95
C ARG A 453 23.04 15.03 -9.11
N GLU A 454 23.95 15.81 -9.61
CA GLU A 454 25.36 15.44 -9.76
C GLU A 454 26.00 15.21 -8.39
N HIS A 455 25.81 16.15 -7.45
CA HIS A 455 26.31 16.04 -6.08
C HIS A 455 25.76 14.79 -5.36
N LEU A 456 24.45 14.51 -5.51
CA LEU A 456 23.81 13.33 -4.91
C LEU A 456 24.49 12.04 -5.38
N ASN A 457 24.79 11.90 -6.69
CA ASN A 457 25.46 10.73 -7.25
C ASN A 457 26.93 10.67 -6.84
N SER A 458 27.62 11.81 -6.77
CA SER A 458 29.02 11.89 -6.30
C SER A 458 29.13 11.49 -4.83
N HIS A 459 28.26 12.03 -3.99
CA HIS A 459 28.16 11.68 -2.56
C HIS A 459 27.90 10.17 -2.38
N ARG A 460 26.99 9.61 -3.16
CA ARG A 460 26.67 8.19 -3.15
C ARG A 460 27.86 7.32 -3.56
N SER A 461 28.54 7.65 -4.64
CA SER A 461 29.69 6.90 -5.15
C SER A 461 30.84 6.88 -4.14
N LEU A 462 31.11 8.00 -3.47
CA LEU A 462 32.12 8.08 -2.41
C LEU A 462 31.75 7.23 -1.18
N ALA A 463 30.50 7.27 -0.73
CA ALA A 463 30.02 6.46 0.38
C ALA A 463 30.19 4.96 0.08
N LEU A 464 29.81 4.51 -1.12
CA LEU A 464 29.99 3.12 -1.56
C LEU A 464 31.47 2.72 -1.65
N LYS A 465 32.33 3.59 -2.20
CA LYS A 465 33.77 3.33 -2.31
C LYS A 465 34.38 3.11 -0.92
N ARG A 466 34.09 3.97 0.03
CA ARG A 466 34.56 3.84 1.42
C ARG A 466 34.12 2.51 2.05
N LEU A 467 32.83 2.16 1.90
CA LEU A 467 32.30 0.89 2.43
C LEU A 467 32.95 -0.35 1.81
N LEU A 468 33.17 -0.35 0.51
CA LEU A 468 33.84 -1.49 -0.15
C LEU A 468 35.29 -1.64 0.25
N MET A 469 35.97 -0.56 0.54
CA MET A 469 37.36 -0.60 1.04
C MET A 469 37.44 -1.19 2.45
N THR A 470 36.43 -0.94 3.29
CA THR A 470 36.45 -1.38 4.69
C THR A 470 35.81 -2.76 4.89
N ASP A 471 34.74 -3.11 4.14
CA ASP A 471 33.84 -4.21 4.49
C ASP A 471 33.46 -5.13 3.31
N ARG A 472 34.36 -5.34 2.36
CA ARG A 472 34.10 -6.21 1.18
C ARG A 472 33.59 -7.60 1.56
N GLY A 473 34.11 -8.19 2.65
CA GLY A 473 33.70 -9.50 3.13
C GLY A 473 32.25 -9.58 3.59
N LEU A 474 31.70 -8.50 4.10
CA LEU A 474 30.29 -8.40 4.52
C LEU A 474 29.35 -8.53 3.32
N PHE A 475 29.64 -7.86 2.22
CA PHE A 475 28.82 -7.92 1.00
C PHE A 475 28.82 -9.32 0.37
N VAL A 476 29.94 -10.05 0.49
CA VAL A 476 30.00 -11.45 0.05
C VAL A 476 29.09 -12.33 0.92
N ARG A 477 29.13 -12.17 2.24
CA ARG A 477 28.27 -12.93 3.18
C ARG A 477 26.79 -12.59 2.98
N TYR A 478 26.47 -11.31 2.76
CA TYR A 478 25.10 -10.89 2.48
C TYR A 478 24.54 -11.50 1.18
N ASN A 479 25.38 -11.55 0.12
CA ASN A 479 24.99 -12.21 -1.11
C ASN A 479 24.75 -13.73 -0.91
N GLN A 480 25.50 -14.37 -0.01
CA GLN A 480 25.28 -15.77 0.38
C GLN A 480 23.95 -15.95 1.14
N ALA A 481 23.64 -15.04 2.09
CA ALA A 481 22.39 -15.05 2.85
C ALA A 481 21.14 -14.91 1.94
N ILE A 482 21.19 -14.01 0.96
CA ILE A 482 20.09 -13.85 -0.01
C ILE A 482 19.92 -15.09 -0.90
N ARG A 483 20.99 -15.81 -1.19
CA ARG A 483 20.96 -17.04 -2.02
C ARG A 483 20.44 -18.27 -1.25
N ALA A 484 20.38 -18.21 0.06
CA ALA A 484 19.92 -19.34 0.88
C ALA A 484 18.44 -19.64 0.60
N ARG A 485 18.15 -20.91 0.22
CA ARG A 485 16.77 -21.37 -0.09
C ARG A 485 16.00 -21.77 1.16
N ASN A 486 16.69 -22.09 2.25
CA ASN A 486 16.10 -22.51 3.52
C ASN A 486 15.97 -21.30 4.45
N SER A 487 14.75 -21.05 4.95
CA SER A 487 14.43 -19.92 5.82
C SER A 487 15.25 -19.92 7.13
N GLN A 488 15.50 -21.06 7.74
CA GLN A 488 16.31 -21.15 8.97
C GLN A 488 17.77 -20.80 8.68
N ARG A 489 18.34 -21.31 7.58
CA ARG A 489 19.71 -20.98 7.16
C ARG A 489 19.84 -19.51 6.77
N GLN A 490 18.81 -18.94 6.17
CA GLN A 490 18.76 -17.53 5.83
C GLN A 490 18.75 -16.64 7.08
N LEU A 491 17.93 -16.97 8.08
CA LEU A 491 17.88 -16.25 9.36
C LEU A 491 19.23 -16.33 10.09
N ALA A 492 19.83 -17.51 10.20
CA ALA A 492 21.13 -17.68 10.82
C ALA A 492 22.25 -16.86 10.12
N LEU A 493 22.23 -16.80 8.79
CA LEU A 493 23.18 -15.97 8.03
C LEU A 493 22.92 -14.47 8.21
N PHE A 494 21.67 -14.05 8.41
CA PHE A 494 21.34 -12.65 8.72
C PHE A 494 21.69 -12.24 10.15
N GLU A 495 21.70 -13.17 11.11
CA GLU A 495 22.13 -12.92 12.49
C GLU A 495 23.62 -12.56 12.57
N ASP A 496 24.44 -13.15 11.69
CA ASP A 496 25.89 -12.91 11.61
C ASP A 496 26.25 -11.59 10.86
N ILE A 497 25.28 -10.92 10.28
CA ILE A 497 25.52 -9.71 9.48
C ILE A 497 25.16 -8.48 10.32
N ASP A 498 26.09 -7.52 10.39
CA ASP A 498 25.77 -6.20 10.96
C ASP A 498 24.84 -5.43 9.99
N PRO A 499 23.55 -5.25 10.38
CA PRO A 499 22.58 -4.59 9.51
C PRO A 499 22.91 -3.13 9.23
N ALA A 500 23.57 -2.44 10.19
CA ALA A 500 23.89 -1.02 10.03
C ALA A 500 24.81 -0.77 8.82
N ARG A 501 25.77 -1.66 8.60
CA ARG A 501 26.68 -1.57 7.44
C ARG A 501 25.99 -1.88 6.12
N LEU A 502 25.03 -2.80 6.13
CA LEU A 502 24.19 -3.06 4.96
C LEU A 502 23.35 -1.83 4.60
N LEU A 503 22.74 -1.20 5.60
CA LEU A 503 21.94 0.02 5.42
C LEU A 503 22.81 1.21 4.99
N ALA A 504 24.06 1.29 5.43
CA ALA A 504 25.00 2.28 4.91
C ALA A 504 25.27 2.09 3.40
N ALA A 505 25.28 0.83 2.92
CA ALA A 505 25.38 0.54 1.49
C ALA A 505 24.08 0.80 0.72
N PHE A 506 22.95 0.55 1.32
CA PHE A 506 21.61 0.76 0.72
C PHE A 506 20.73 1.54 1.71
N PRO A 507 20.87 2.86 1.77
CA PRO A 507 20.21 3.68 2.79
C PRO A 507 18.70 3.87 2.57
N ILE A 508 18.21 3.64 1.34
CA ILE A 508 16.79 3.81 1.00
C ILE A 508 16.23 2.48 0.50
N TRP A 509 15.25 1.95 1.22
CA TRP A 509 14.51 0.74 0.88
C TRP A 509 13.07 1.09 0.55
N VAL A 510 12.57 0.60 -0.59
CA VAL A 510 11.19 0.83 -1.05
C VAL A 510 10.55 -0.54 -1.28
N VAL A 511 9.75 -1.00 -0.33
CA VAL A 511 9.28 -2.39 -0.27
C VAL A 511 7.80 -2.47 0.09
N THR A 512 7.16 -3.58 -0.26
CA THR A 512 5.81 -3.86 0.24
C THR A 512 5.86 -4.43 1.66
N LEU A 513 4.79 -4.20 2.43
CA LEU A 513 4.69 -4.72 3.80
C LEU A 513 4.82 -6.25 3.85
N ASP A 514 4.23 -6.95 2.87
CA ASP A 514 4.21 -8.41 2.81
C ASP A 514 5.59 -9.04 2.58
N GLU A 515 6.54 -8.30 2.02
CA GLU A 515 7.88 -8.79 1.72
C GLU A 515 8.93 -8.43 2.78
N LEU A 516 8.58 -7.51 3.69
CA LEU A 516 9.53 -6.96 4.65
C LEU A 516 10.19 -8.05 5.52
N HIS A 517 9.39 -9.03 5.98
CA HIS A 517 9.86 -10.15 6.82
C HIS A 517 10.86 -11.08 6.11
N ARG A 518 10.88 -11.09 4.77
CA ARG A 518 11.79 -11.93 3.98
C ARG A 518 13.14 -11.28 3.71
N LEU A 519 13.20 -9.98 3.86
CA LEU A 519 14.32 -9.16 3.41
C LEU A 519 15.17 -8.68 4.56
N LEU A 520 14.55 -8.41 5.70
CA LEU A 520 15.17 -7.74 6.83
C LEU A 520 14.80 -8.43 8.16
N PRO A 521 15.76 -8.57 9.08
CA PRO A 521 15.48 -9.09 10.41
C PRO A 521 14.52 -8.17 11.18
N LEU A 522 13.76 -8.73 12.11
CA LEU A 522 12.92 -7.97 13.02
C LEU A 522 13.77 -7.44 14.19
N ARG A 523 14.50 -6.37 13.94
CA ARG A 523 15.30 -5.69 14.98
C ARG A 523 14.73 -4.32 15.26
N PRO A 524 14.67 -3.87 16.54
CA PRO A 524 14.21 -2.54 16.86
C PRO A 524 15.14 -1.49 16.26
N GLU A 525 14.59 -0.38 15.81
CA GLU A 525 15.33 0.80 15.36
C GLU A 525 16.35 0.55 14.23
N LEU A 526 16.09 -0.43 13.37
CA LEU A 526 16.96 -0.78 12.25
C LEU A 526 17.12 0.38 11.26
N PHE A 527 16.05 1.16 11.03
CA PHE A 527 16.05 2.37 10.22
C PHE A 527 15.84 3.61 11.09
N ASP A 528 16.37 4.75 10.65
CA ASP A 528 16.15 6.01 11.32
C ASP A 528 14.72 6.53 11.10
N VAL A 529 14.21 6.38 9.87
CA VAL A 529 12.85 6.85 9.50
C VAL A 529 12.14 5.81 8.64
N MET A 530 10.89 5.53 8.99
CA MET A 530 9.93 4.85 8.11
C MET A 530 8.99 5.87 7.47
N VAL A 531 8.66 5.65 6.20
CA VAL A 531 7.65 6.40 5.47
C VAL A 531 6.64 5.42 4.90
N MET A 532 5.40 5.48 5.35
CA MET A 532 4.32 4.60 4.90
C MET A 532 3.39 5.35 3.96
N ASP A 533 3.20 4.83 2.74
CA ASP A 533 2.23 5.36 1.77
C ASP A 533 0.94 4.55 1.74
N GLU A 534 -0.17 5.21 1.43
CA GLU A 534 -1.52 4.65 1.35
C GLU A 534 -1.96 3.95 2.65
N ALA A 535 -1.66 4.54 3.81
CA ALA A 535 -1.91 3.95 5.12
C ALA A 535 -3.41 3.74 5.44
N THR A 536 -4.32 4.42 4.75
CA THR A 536 -5.76 4.16 4.83
C THR A 536 -6.15 2.77 4.33
N GLN A 537 -5.37 2.21 3.40
CA GLN A 537 -5.60 0.88 2.85
C GLN A 537 -4.85 -0.22 3.61
N CYS A 538 -4.09 0.12 4.64
CA CYS A 538 -3.32 -0.82 5.46
C CYS A 538 -4.08 -1.17 6.74
N ASP A 539 -4.19 -2.46 7.03
CA ASP A 539 -4.59 -2.93 8.35
C ASP A 539 -3.48 -2.69 9.36
N ILE A 540 -3.86 -2.48 10.63
CA ILE A 540 -2.92 -2.12 11.69
C ILE A 540 -1.88 -3.22 11.89
N ALA A 541 -2.32 -4.49 11.96
CA ALA A 541 -1.46 -5.61 12.31
C ALA A 541 -0.29 -5.81 11.33
N SER A 542 -0.55 -5.70 10.02
CA SER A 542 0.50 -5.86 9.00
C SER A 542 1.55 -4.74 9.02
N ALA A 543 1.21 -3.58 9.61
CA ALA A 543 2.12 -2.46 9.70
C ALA A 543 3.06 -2.50 10.94
N LEU A 544 2.63 -3.13 12.05
CA LEU A 544 3.38 -3.12 13.32
C LEU A 544 4.84 -3.58 13.18
N PRO A 545 5.16 -4.63 12.39
CA PRO A 545 6.55 -5.04 12.19
C PRO A 545 7.41 -3.99 11.49
N ALA A 546 6.83 -3.12 10.65
CA ALA A 546 7.55 -2.03 10.02
C ALA A 546 7.86 -0.91 11.04
N PHE A 547 6.90 -0.58 11.93
CA PHE A 547 7.13 0.36 13.02
C PHE A 547 8.23 -0.09 13.97
N GLN A 548 8.31 -1.39 14.28
CA GLN A 548 9.39 -1.94 15.13
C GLN A 548 10.78 -1.67 14.57
N ARG A 549 10.90 -1.68 13.25
CA ARG A 549 12.20 -1.48 12.57
C ARG A 549 12.66 -0.02 12.51
N CYS A 550 11.92 0.92 13.08
CA CYS A 550 12.19 2.34 12.88
C CYS A 550 12.20 3.13 14.19
N LYS A 551 13.06 4.15 14.22
CA LYS A 551 13.09 5.13 15.33
C LYS A 551 11.93 6.10 15.22
N ARG A 552 11.62 6.56 14.00
CA ARG A 552 10.57 7.54 13.69
C ARG A 552 9.73 7.06 12.52
N ALA A 553 8.47 7.49 12.46
CA ALA A 553 7.56 7.12 11.39
C ALA A 553 6.78 8.31 10.85
N VAL A 554 6.69 8.39 9.53
CA VAL A 554 5.84 9.32 8.78
C VAL A 554 4.79 8.52 8.06
N VAL A 555 3.52 8.75 8.37
CA VAL A 555 2.41 8.00 7.79
C VAL A 555 1.59 8.90 6.89
N THR A 556 1.36 8.45 5.66
CA THR A 556 0.62 9.23 4.68
C THR A 556 -0.59 8.49 4.15
N GLY A 557 -1.64 9.25 3.92
CA GLY A 557 -2.89 8.76 3.40
C GLY A 557 -3.91 9.87 3.22
N ASP A 558 -5.11 9.48 2.88
CA ASP A 558 -6.25 10.37 2.75
C ASP A 558 -7.47 9.74 3.43
N ALA A 559 -7.90 10.30 4.54
CA ALA A 559 -9.02 9.79 5.34
C ALA A 559 -10.37 9.81 4.57
N ARG A 560 -10.45 10.50 3.43
CA ARG A 560 -11.64 10.56 2.56
C ARG A 560 -11.62 9.51 1.44
N GLN A 561 -10.53 8.76 1.30
CA GLN A 561 -10.45 7.63 0.38
C GLN A 561 -10.88 6.32 1.03
N LEU A 562 -11.00 5.27 0.20
CA LEU A 562 -11.37 3.94 0.64
C LEU A 562 -10.39 3.42 1.70
N ARG A 563 -10.94 2.90 2.77
CA ARG A 563 -10.20 2.23 3.85
C ARG A 563 -9.94 0.77 3.51
N HIS A 564 -9.06 0.13 4.26
CA HIS A 564 -8.94 -1.32 4.20
C HIS A 564 -10.27 -1.97 4.61
N ILE A 565 -10.57 -3.10 4.00
CA ILE A 565 -11.77 -3.87 4.30
C ILE A 565 -11.34 -5.06 5.17
N SER A 566 -11.83 -5.09 6.41
CA SER A 566 -11.73 -6.26 7.27
C SER A 566 -13.02 -7.06 7.20
N PHE A 567 -12.88 -8.37 7.11
CA PHE A 567 -14.00 -9.30 7.10
C PHE A 567 -14.27 -9.89 8.49
N LEU A 568 -13.52 -9.46 9.49
CA LEU A 568 -13.72 -9.86 10.87
C LEU A 568 -15.06 -9.33 11.38
N SER A 569 -15.96 -10.18 11.90
CA SER A 569 -17.22 -9.71 12.47
C SER A 569 -17.00 -8.93 13.76
N ARG A 570 -17.88 -7.94 14.04
CA ARG A 570 -17.78 -7.13 15.28
C ARG A 570 -17.86 -7.98 16.55
N VAL A 571 -18.71 -9.00 16.54
CA VAL A 571 -18.82 -9.93 17.67
C VAL A 571 -17.51 -10.63 17.96
N ARG A 572 -16.84 -11.06 16.90
CA ARG A 572 -15.57 -11.75 17.04
C ARG A 572 -14.43 -10.85 17.48
N GLU A 573 -14.35 -9.67 16.91
CA GLU A 573 -13.39 -8.66 17.35
C GLU A 573 -13.56 -8.39 18.85
N THR A 574 -14.78 -8.21 19.33
CA THR A 574 -15.07 -8.03 20.77
C THR A 574 -14.61 -9.23 21.61
N GLN A 575 -14.86 -10.47 21.14
CA GLN A 575 -14.38 -11.67 21.83
C GLN A 575 -12.84 -11.73 21.90
N LEU A 576 -12.14 -11.35 20.81
CA LEU A 576 -10.69 -11.32 20.77
C LEU A 576 -10.12 -10.23 21.68
N LEU A 577 -10.78 -9.08 21.75
CA LEU A 577 -10.42 -7.96 22.63
C LEU A 577 -10.53 -8.39 24.10
N GLN A 578 -11.64 -9.03 24.49
CA GLN A 578 -11.83 -9.57 25.85
C GLN A 578 -10.79 -10.64 26.21
N ARG A 579 -10.47 -11.55 25.26
CA ARG A 579 -9.44 -12.57 25.46
C ARG A 579 -8.04 -11.98 25.66
N ALA A 580 -7.77 -10.82 25.06
CA ALA A 580 -6.52 -10.08 25.25
C ALA A 580 -6.48 -9.30 26.58
N GLY A 581 -7.55 -9.31 27.37
CA GLY A 581 -7.66 -8.59 28.64
C GLY A 581 -7.87 -7.09 28.48
N LEU A 582 -8.34 -6.63 27.29
CA LEU A 582 -8.65 -5.24 27.02
C LEU A 582 -10.13 -4.94 27.32
N GLN A 583 -10.39 -3.75 27.87
CA GLN A 583 -11.75 -3.33 28.23
C GLN A 583 -12.57 -2.94 27.00
N ALA A 584 -13.87 -3.17 27.02
CA ALA A 584 -14.76 -2.91 25.89
C ALA A 584 -14.85 -1.41 25.52
N GLU A 585 -14.64 -0.52 26.48
CA GLU A 585 -14.67 0.95 26.32
C GLU A 585 -13.52 1.47 25.44
N VAL A 586 -12.44 0.72 25.35
CA VAL A 586 -11.23 1.07 24.55
C VAL A 586 -11.39 0.67 23.08
N ARG A 587 -12.49 -0.03 22.74
CA ARG A 587 -12.70 -0.65 21.43
C ARG A 587 -12.64 0.33 20.27
N GLU A 588 -13.28 1.50 20.38
CA GLU A 588 -13.36 2.44 19.25
C GLU A 588 -11.98 2.95 18.82
N ALA A 589 -11.09 3.21 19.77
CA ALA A 589 -9.74 3.70 19.48
C ALA A 589 -8.85 2.61 18.88
N TRP A 590 -9.01 1.35 19.27
CA TRP A 590 -8.11 0.23 18.91
C TRP A 590 -8.74 -0.79 17.97
N SER A 591 -9.92 -0.50 17.39
CA SER A 591 -10.59 -1.44 16.49
C SER A 591 -9.69 -1.78 15.30
N TYR A 592 -9.41 -3.07 15.12
CA TYR A 592 -8.71 -3.60 13.95
C TYR A 592 -9.58 -3.49 12.69
N ARG A 593 -10.90 -3.68 12.87
CA ARG A 593 -11.86 -3.70 11.78
C ARG A 593 -12.17 -2.31 11.22
N ASP A 594 -12.45 -1.38 12.14
CA ASP A 594 -13.03 -0.08 11.78
C ASP A 594 -11.95 1.01 11.61
N ASN A 595 -10.70 0.78 12.08
CA ASN A 595 -9.58 1.71 11.98
C ASN A 595 -8.49 1.20 11.03
N SER A 596 -7.98 2.10 10.19
CA SER A 596 -6.75 1.92 9.43
C SER A 596 -5.52 2.35 10.24
N VAL A 597 -4.33 2.09 9.72
CA VAL A 597 -3.08 2.61 10.29
C VAL A 597 -3.12 4.14 10.36
N LEU A 598 -3.67 4.83 9.36
CA LEU A 598 -3.79 6.29 9.35
C LEU A 598 -4.66 6.81 10.50
N ASP A 599 -5.79 6.13 10.75
CA ASP A 599 -6.70 6.51 11.84
C ASP A 599 -6.03 6.33 13.20
N LEU A 600 -5.35 5.19 13.41
CA LEU A 600 -4.63 4.93 14.66
C LEU A 600 -3.51 5.94 14.89
N VAL A 601 -2.72 6.25 13.86
CA VAL A 601 -1.68 7.29 13.94
C VAL A 601 -2.29 8.62 14.34
N GLY A 602 -3.39 9.04 13.70
CA GLY A 602 -4.06 10.29 14.02
C GLY A 602 -4.50 10.41 15.49
N LEU A 603 -4.86 9.29 16.12
CA LEU A 603 -5.22 9.23 17.55
C LEU A 603 -3.99 9.32 18.48
N GLN A 604 -2.82 8.89 18.03
CA GLN A 604 -1.61 8.77 18.85
C GLN A 604 -0.57 9.87 18.61
N LEU A 605 -0.91 10.90 17.82
CA LEU A 605 -0.01 12.05 17.61
C LEU A 605 0.18 12.87 18.88
N ALA A 606 1.42 13.24 19.16
CA ALA A 606 1.75 14.08 20.31
C ALA A 606 1.25 15.53 20.17
N SER A 607 1.06 16.03 18.95
CA SER A 607 0.62 17.39 18.65
C SER A 607 -0.07 17.45 17.29
N GLN A 608 -1.04 18.36 17.16
CA GLN A 608 -1.67 18.70 15.89
C GLN A 608 -0.67 19.28 14.86
N GLU A 609 0.43 19.86 15.31
CA GLU A 609 1.52 20.34 14.45
C GLU A 609 2.22 19.19 13.69
N ALA A 610 2.17 17.96 14.23
CA ALA A 610 2.69 16.77 13.57
C ALA A 610 1.87 16.35 12.33
N VAL A 611 0.71 16.98 12.10
CA VAL A 611 -0.13 16.74 10.90
C VAL A 611 0.14 17.82 9.86
N VAL A 612 0.45 17.39 8.65
CA VAL A 612 0.59 18.30 7.50
C VAL A 612 -0.47 17.96 6.46
N PHE A 613 -1.25 18.94 6.06
CA PHE A 613 -2.18 18.83 4.95
C PHE A 613 -1.53 19.39 3.67
N LEU A 614 -1.46 18.57 2.60
CA LEU A 614 -0.98 19.01 1.29
C LEU A 614 -2.14 19.68 0.55
N ASP A 615 -2.07 21.00 0.40
CA ASP A 615 -3.15 21.83 -0.12
C ASP A 615 -3.03 22.20 -1.61
N GLU A 616 -1.89 21.93 -2.25
CA GLU A 616 -1.66 22.24 -3.66
C GLU A 616 -2.02 21.06 -4.57
N HIS A 617 -3.04 21.24 -5.43
CA HIS A 617 -3.51 20.20 -6.35
C HIS A 617 -2.96 20.42 -7.76
N PHE A 618 -2.22 19.41 -8.28
CA PHE A 618 -1.52 19.47 -9.57
C PHE A 618 -2.10 18.58 -10.66
N ARG A 619 -3.06 17.69 -10.36
CA ARG A 619 -3.54 16.67 -11.29
C ARG A 619 -4.64 17.18 -12.22
N SER A 620 -5.69 17.74 -11.65
CA SER A 620 -6.94 18.04 -12.35
C SER A 620 -7.14 19.54 -12.59
N ARG A 621 -7.96 19.86 -13.58
CA ARG A 621 -8.45 21.23 -13.79
C ARG A 621 -9.48 21.61 -12.72
N PRO A 622 -9.74 22.93 -12.48
CA PRO A 622 -10.67 23.39 -11.45
C PRO A 622 -12.05 22.73 -11.51
N ALA A 623 -12.65 22.61 -12.70
CA ALA A 623 -13.99 22.03 -12.88
C ALA A 623 -14.07 20.57 -12.41
N LEU A 624 -12.99 19.77 -12.63
CA LEU A 624 -12.96 18.35 -12.25
C LEU A 624 -12.83 18.13 -10.75
N ILE A 625 -12.05 18.98 -10.06
CA ILE A 625 -11.80 18.79 -8.63
C ILE A 625 -12.78 19.56 -7.73
N ARG A 626 -13.55 20.50 -8.29
CA ARG A 626 -14.47 21.37 -7.56
C ARG A 626 -15.39 20.56 -6.64
N PHE A 627 -16.09 19.57 -7.19
CA PHE A 627 -17.02 18.72 -6.44
C PHE A 627 -16.34 18.08 -5.22
N SER A 628 -15.19 17.44 -5.44
CA SER A 628 -14.46 16.79 -4.34
C SER A 628 -13.92 17.80 -3.33
N ASN A 629 -13.46 18.97 -3.80
CA ASN A 629 -12.93 20.00 -2.92
C ASN A 629 -14.01 20.63 -2.02
N GLU A 630 -15.21 20.83 -2.57
CA GLU A 630 -16.34 21.39 -1.81
C GLU A 630 -16.91 20.37 -0.79
N LEU A 631 -17.09 19.11 -1.20
CA LEU A 631 -17.77 18.11 -0.35
C LEU A 631 -16.86 17.39 0.64
N PHE A 632 -15.58 17.19 0.31
CA PHE A 632 -14.70 16.34 1.10
C PHE A 632 -13.50 17.05 1.70
N TYR A 633 -13.10 18.22 1.15
CA TYR A 633 -11.87 18.90 1.57
C TYR A 633 -12.08 20.34 2.03
N ASP A 634 -13.32 20.75 2.31
CA ASP A 634 -13.69 22.06 2.89
C ASP A 634 -13.09 23.24 2.10
N GLN A 635 -13.01 23.12 0.78
CA GLN A 635 -12.41 24.10 -0.15
C GLN A 635 -10.93 24.42 0.15
N ARG A 636 -10.22 23.52 0.83
CA ARG A 636 -8.81 23.73 1.22
C ARG A 636 -7.83 23.49 0.09
N LEU A 637 -8.22 22.82 -1.01
CA LEU A 637 -7.33 22.53 -2.13
C LEU A 637 -7.20 23.76 -3.04
N ARG A 638 -5.96 24.17 -3.29
CA ARG A 638 -5.58 25.20 -4.24
C ARG A 638 -5.19 24.55 -5.57
N VAL A 639 -5.92 24.85 -6.62
CA VAL A 639 -5.70 24.22 -7.93
C VAL A 639 -4.58 24.94 -8.68
N MET A 640 -3.44 24.25 -8.87
CA MET A 640 -2.23 24.82 -9.48
C MET A 640 -2.25 24.78 -11.01
N LYS A 641 -3.22 24.11 -11.62
CA LYS A 641 -3.42 24.07 -13.09
C LYS A 641 -4.34 25.17 -13.63
N GLU A 642 -4.79 26.08 -12.79
CA GLU A 642 -5.57 27.22 -13.22
C GLU A 642 -4.68 28.21 -13.98
N ARG A 643 -5.16 28.65 -15.16
CA ARG A 643 -4.48 29.65 -15.99
C ARG A 643 -5.34 30.90 -15.99
N PRO A 644 -4.88 32.02 -15.41
CA PRO A 644 -5.57 33.30 -15.49
C PRO A 644 -5.74 33.71 -16.96
N GLY A 645 -6.95 34.12 -17.35
CA GLY A 645 -7.27 34.57 -18.73
C GLY A 645 -7.37 33.44 -19.77
N GLY A 646 -7.29 32.16 -19.35
CA GLY A 646 -7.61 31.04 -20.25
C GLY A 646 -9.10 30.95 -20.51
N GLU A 647 -9.48 30.52 -21.75
CA GLU A 647 -10.87 30.15 -22.03
C GLU A 647 -11.35 29.12 -21.02
N VAL A 648 -12.59 29.26 -20.54
CA VAL A 648 -13.25 28.28 -19.71
C VAL A 648 -13.48 27.04 -20.58
N CYS A 649 -12.48 26.14 -20.62
CA CYS A 649 -12.67 24.86 -21.28
C CYS A 649 -13.64 24.04 -20.43
N ASP A 650 -14.75 23.62 -21.06
CA ASP A 650 -15.66 22.61 -20.49
C ASP A 650 -14.91 21.29 -20.30
N SER A 651 -14.38 21.09 -19.09
CA SER A 651 -13.66 19.87 -18.71
C SER A 651 -14.62 18.72 -18.35
N LEU A 652 -15.91 19.00 -18.25
CA LEU A 652 -16.98 18.05 -17.95
C LEU A 652 -18.09 18.25 -18.98
N GLN A 653 -18.44 17.18 -19.69
CA GLN A 653 -19.57 17.17 -20.62
C GLN A 653 -20.53 16.06 -20.16
N LEU A 654 -21.78 16.41 -19.95
CA LEU A 654 -22.85 15.48 -19.64
C LEU A 654 -23.63 15.19 -20.93
N LEU A 655 -23.58 13.95 -21.38
CA LEU A 655 -24.32 13.49 -22.54
C LEU A 655 -25.45 12.57 -22.05
N ARG A 656 -26.68 12.98 -22.29
CA ARG A 656 -27.84 12.13 -22.04
C ARG A 656 -28.06 11.22 -23.25
N ILE A 657 -28.16 9.91 -22.98
CA ILE A 657 -28.40 8.89 -23.98
C ILE A 657 -29.66 8.12 -23.60
N ASP A 658 -30.64 8.12 -24.51
CA ASP A 658 -31.87 7.36 -24.33
C ASP A 658 -31.62 5.92 -24.79
N GLY A 659 -31.38 5.03 -23.83
CA GLY A 659 -31.11 3.62 -24.05
C GLY A 659 -31.70 2.76 -22.94
N GLN A 660 -31.86 1.47 -23.20
CA GLN A 660 -32.33 0.49 -22.22
C GLN A 660 -31.22 -0.49 -21.92
N ARG A 661 -31.06 -0.82 -20.63
CA ARG A 661 -30.10 -1.83 -20.18
C ARG A 661 -30.59 -3.22 -20.56
N GLY A 662 -29.80 -3.94 -21.33
CA GLY A 662 -30.08 -5.32 -21.72
C GLY A 662 -30.05 -6.30 -20.54
N ARG A 663 -30.41 -7.56 -20.77
CA ARG A 663 -30.37 -8.64 -19.75
C ARG A 663 -28.94 -8.92 -19.25
N ASN A 664 -27.95 -8.66 -20.07
CA ASN A 664 -26.52 -8.73 -19.74
C ASN A 664 -25.98 -7.53 -18.96
N GLY A 665 -26.84 -6.58 -18.61
CA GLY A 665 -26.44 -5.37 -17.89
C GLY A 665 -25.83 -4.27 -18.77
N VAL A 666 -25.65 -4.50 -20.08
CA VAL A 666 -25.05 -3.54 -21.02
C VAL A 666 -26.14 -2.66 -21.64
N ASN A 667 -25.85 -1.36 -21.77
CA ASN A 667 -26.66 -0.42 -22.56
C ASN A 667 -25.94 -0.18 -23.91
N GLU A 668 -26.41 -0.85 -24.96
CA GLU A 668 -25.77 -0.80 -26.29
C GLU A 668 -25.68 0.63 -26.86
N ALA A 669 -26.70 1.45 -26.62
CA ALA A 669 -26.68 2.86 -27.08
C ALA A 669 -25.57 3.69 -26.39
N GLU A 670 -25.27 3.43 -25.12
CA GLU A 670 -24.16 4.08 -24.43
C GLU A 670 -22.81 3.60 -24.98
N VAL A 671 -22.66 2.29 -25.25
CA VAL A 671 -21.44 1.71 -25.83
C VAL A 671 -21.17 2.29 -27.22
N GLU A 672 -22.17 2.35 -28.10
CA GLU A 672 -22.03 2.92 -29.44
C GLU A 672 -21.65 4.41 -29.37
N ARG A 673 -22.26 5.16 -28.47
CA ARG A 673 -21.94 6.59 -28.31
C ARG A 673 -20.54 6.79 -27.74
N ALA A 674 -20.13 5.98 -26.77
CA ALA A 674 -18.77 6.01 -26.21
C ALA A 674 -17.72 5.72 -27.29
N LEU A 675 -17.93 4.66 -28.09
CA LEU A 675 -17.05 4.32 -29.22
C LEU A 675 -16.95 5.44 -30.25
N ALA A 676 -18.08 6.06 -30.60
CA ALA A 676 -18.10 7.19 -31.54
C ALA A 676 -17.29 8.39 -31.02
N LEU A 677 -17.40 8.70 -29.72
CA LEU A 677 -16.63 9.78 -29.08
C LEU A 677 -15.14 9.46 -29.03
N ILE A 678 -14.77 8.22 -28.68
CA ILE A 678 -13.37 7.77 -28.66
C ILE A 678 -12.77 7.90 -30.06
N THR A 679 -13.49 7.42 -31.08
CA THR A 679 -13.02 7.45 -32.48
C THR A 679 -12.84 8.89 -32.96
N ALA A 680 -13.79 9.78 -32.67
CA ALA A 680 -13.70 11.20 -33.01
C ALA A 680 -12.49 11.86 -32.33
N HIS A 681 -12.30 11.58 -31.05
CA HIS A 681 -11.19 12.16 -30.29
C HIS A 681 -9.83 11.63 -30.76
N LEU A 682 -9.71 10.35 -31.09
CA LEU A 682 -8.49 9.79 -31.67
C LEU A 682 -8.17 10.41 -33.04
N ALA A 683 -9.20 10.72 -33.84
CA ALA A 683 -9.02 11.36 -35.13
C ALA A 683 -8.45 12.79 -35.03
N GLU A 684 -8.84 13.56 -33.99
CA GLU A 684 -8.28 14.88 -33.71
C GLU A 684 -6.75 14.86 -33.47
N TYR A 685 -6.23 13.76 -32.94
CA TYR A 685 -4.82 13.60 -32.61
C TYR A 685 -4.02 12.79 -33.64
N GLN A 686 -4.64 12.43 -34.79
CA GLN A 686 -3.91 11.81 -35.90
C GLN A 686 -2.85 12.75 -36.42
N GLY A 687 -1.56 12.33 -36.33
CA GLY A 687 -0.42 13.17 -36.75
C GLY A 687 0.15 14.06 -35.63
N SER A 688 -0.46 14.16 -34.46
CA SER A 688 0.09 14.87 -33.32
C SER A 688 1.17 14.04 -32.61
N PRO A 689 2.30 14.66 -32.17
CA PRO A 689 3.26 13.99 -31.31
C PRO A 689 2.70 13.67 -29.91
N LEU A 690 1.60 14.32 -29.52
CA LEU A 690 0.89 14.08 -28.27
C LEU A 690 -0.20 13.03 -28.50
N LYS A 691 -0.01 11.84 -27.90
CA LYS A 691 -1.03 10.78 -27.88
C LYS A 691 -1.76 10.84 -26.53
N PRO A 692 -3.05 11.24 -26.51
CA PRO A 692 -3.82 11.22 -25.27
C PRO A 692 -4.06 9.79 -24.81
N SER A 693 -4.06 9.56 -23.49
CA SER A 693 -4.57 8.33 -22.89
C SER A 693 -6.07 8.47 -22.67
N ILE A 694 -6.83 7.44 -23.03
CA ILE A 694 -8.29 7.40 -22.87
C ILE A 694 -8.60 6.32 -21.84
N GLY A 695 -9.39 6.66 -20.82
CA GLY A 695 -9.98 5.71 -19.89
C GLY A 695 -11.49 5.63 -20.15
N VAL A 696 -12.06 4.43 -20.13
CA VAL A 696 -13.49 4.14 -20.30
C VAL A 696 -14.03 3.52 -19.02
#